data_ddd36af1fb5c6ca3d45db69fc57e0e8b
#
_entry.id   ddd36af1fb5c6ca3d45db69fc57e0e8b
#
_cell.length_a   1.000
_cell.length_b   1.000
_cell.length_c   1.000
_cell.angle_alpha   90.00
_cell.angle_beta   90.00
_cell.angle_gamma   90.00
#
_symmetry.space_group_name_H-M   'P 1'
#
loop_
_entity.id
_entity.type
_entity.pdbx_description
1 polymer ?
#
loop_
_entity_poly.entity_id
_entity_poly.type
_entity_poly.pdbx_seq_one_letter_code
_entity_poly.pdbx_strand_id
1 'polypeptide(L)'
;MNNTSIAILAHVDAGKTTFSEQILCHAGVLRTAGRVDHGDAFLDAHPLERRRGITIFSDQAVFERGGRRVFWVDTPGHADFAAEMERAVTAVDYAVVLVSGAEGVQGHTETIWALLNRLNVPALIFVNKTDRAGFDPDRAMADLKRRLSPDCVDMAGFTGGDMAEAVVECVAERDEALLDRLMAGDYEKAAWLTALRRQIKNRELFPVYFGSALNDAGVSEFLDALFVLTEGVEPDDAPFDALVYKVRHDAQGGRLTFFRVLSGSVGAREEINVPGGETAKLNELRLYSGPKFRPLPRAEKGMLAAAAGLPPVKPGEHIGARWQSRGRFSSEPMLAASVLWDRGTPVTKVLQALRQLEEEDPALNVRYNEAAGGIDVDVMGPIQLEVVKQLLEDRFGVSVEFGKLRVMYLETIAAPALGVGHYEPLRHYAEVQLRLIPGEPGSGIAFESKCHVDELALNWQRLIETHVFEKAHRGVLTGARLTDVRVQLLHGRAHLKHTEGGDFRQSTYRAIRNALMYAQSVLLEPICRFNLRLPQEDYGRVMGDLNRMQARLDPPEMREGTCALSGEAPFAEFSGYISDFMAATHGRGAMRYRLARYAPCRDAASVIAAAHYNPLADDTPDSVFCAHGAGYTVPWDQVRAHAHTPLEIP
;
A
#
# COMPACT_ATOMS: atom_id res chain seq x y z
N MET A 1 14.10 24.99 12.69
CA MET A 1 12.65 25.27 12.51
C MET A 1 11.94 23.94 12.63
N ASN A 2 10.85 23.86 13.43
CA ASN A 2 10.12 22.60 13.58
C ASN A 2 9.34 22.28 12.31
N ASN A 3 9.33 21.01 11.92
CA ASN A 3 8.64 20.52 10.75
C ASN A 3 7.38 19.75 11.16
N THR A 4 6.30 19.85 10.40
CA THR A 4 5.07 19.07 10.63
C THR A 4 4.52 18.64 9.29
N SER A 5 4.28 17.35 9.12
CA SER A 5 3.66 16.78 7.91
C SER A 5 2.22 16.35 8.23
N ILE A 6 1.27 16.76 7.38
CA ILE A 6 -0.16 16.56 7.59
C ILE A 6 -0.77 16.05 6.30
N ALA A 7 -1.38 14.85 6.34
CA ALA A 7 -2.14 14.32 5.20
C ALA A 7 -3.60 14.73 5.29
N ILE A 8 -4.19 15.14 4.17
CA ILE A 8 -5.63 15.27 4.05
C ILE A 8 -6.21 14.03 3.38
N LEU A 9 -7.19 13.44 4.03
CA LEU A 9 -7.83 12.19 3.67
C LEU A 9 -9.34 12.37 3.58
N ALA A 10 -9.95 11.88 2.54
CA ALA A 10 -11.38 12.04 2.34
C ALA A 10 -11.93 10.92 1.47
N HIS A 11 -13.22 10.67 1.62
CA HIS A 11 -13.99 9.98 0.59
C HIS A 11 -14.12 10.86 -0.67
N VAL A 12 -14.29 10.23 -1.82
CA VAL A 12 -14.62 10.92 -3.09
C VAL A 12 -15.79 11.89 -2.86
N ASP A 13 -15.72 13.06 -3.48
CA ASP A 13 -16.70 14.13 -3.37
C ASP A 13 -16.93 14.75 -1.97
N ALA A 14 -16.14 14.41 -0.95
CA ALA A 14 -16.23 15.09 0.35
C ALA A 14 -15.75 16.56 0.31
N GLY A 15 -15.14 17.00 -0.79
CA GLY A 15 -14.65 18.37 -0.98
C GLY A 15 -13.18 18.57 -0.59
N LYS A 16 -12.36 17.51 -0.66
CA LYS A 16 -10.96 17.50 -0.27
C LYS A 16 -10.14 18.60 -0.96
N THR A 17 -10.18 18.65 -2.29
CA THR A 17 -9.42 19.65 -3.07
C THR A 17 -9.86 21.07 -2.74
N THR A 18 -11.18 21.33 -2.65
CA THR A 18 -11.69 22.66 -2.26
C THR A 18 -11.21 23.06 -0.86
N PHE A 19 -11.20 22.13 0.09
CA PHE A 19 -10.71 22.38 1.45
C PHE A 19 -9.21 22.68 1.46
N SER A 20 -8.41 21.89 0.73
CA SER A 20 -6.97 22.12 0.60
C SER A 20 -6.65 23.48 -0.02
N GLU A 21 -7.40 23.89 -1.06
CA GLU A 21 -7.22 25.20 -1.70
C GLU A 21 -7.50 26.35 -0.73
N GLN A 22 -8.56 26.27 0.10
CA GLN A 22 -8.86 27.26 1.12
C GLN A 22 -7.76 27.32 2.20
N ILE A 23 -7.30 26.15 2.69
CA ILE A 23 -6.18 26.08 3.64
C ILE A 23 -4.94 26.77 3.07
N LEU A 24 -4.62 26.54 1.80
CA LEU A 24 -3.44 27.15 1.14
C LEU A 24 -3.62 28.66 0.92
N CYS A 25 -4.84 29.15 0.74
CA CYS A 25 -5.15 30.59 0.70
C CYS A 25 -4.92 31.22 2.08
N HIS A 26 -5.48 30.65 3.14
CA HIS A 26 -5.31 31.15 4.51
C HIS A 26 -3.84 31.03 4.99
N ALA A 27 -3.11 30.08 4.45
CA ALA A 27 -1.67 29.93 4.70
C ALA A 27 -0.79 30.90 3.87
N GLY A 28 -1.40 31.66 2.94
CA GLY A 28 -0.69 32.63 2.10
C GLY A 28 0.12 32.01 0.93
N VAL A 29 -0.09 30.73 0.63
CA VAL A 29 0.53 30.05 -0.53
C VAL A 29 -0.14 30.48 -1.83
N LEU A 30 -1.46 30.62 -1.80
CA LEU A 30 -2.29 31.02 -2.92
C LEU A 30 -2.91 32.40 -2.66
N ARG A 31 -3.13 33.16 -3.73
CA ARG A 31 -3.87 34.43 -3.66
C ARG A 31 -5.38 34.22 -3.69
N THR A 32 -5.82 33.21 -4.42
CA THR A 32 -7.23 32.82 -4.58
C THR A 32 -7.28 31.32 -4.66
N ALA A 33 -8.33 30.72 -4.08
CA ALA A 33 -8.54 29.28 -4.15
C ALA A 33 -8.89 28.86 -5.58
N GLY A 34 -8.19 27.86 -6.11
CA GLY A 34 -8.54 27.21 -7.36
C GLY A 34 -9.83 26.39 -7.22
N ARG A 35 -10.45 26.03 -8.34
CA ARG A 35 -11.67 25.23 -8.39
C ARG A 35 -11.47 24.00 -9.24
N VAL A 36 -11.90 22.85 -8.72
CA VAL A 36 -11.84 21.58 -9.46
C VAL A 36 -12.60 21.70 -10.79
N ASP A 37 -13.80 22.33 -10.76
CA ASP A 37 -14.64 22.53 -11.95
C ASP A 37 -13.97 23.38 -13.05
N HIS A 38 -13.01 24.23 -12.68
CA HIS A 38 -12.26 25.07 -13.61
C HIS A 38 -10.91 24.45 -14.01
N GLY A 39 -10.50 23.35 -13.35
CA GLY A 39 -9.22 22.66 -13.60
C GLY A 39 -7.99 23.48 -13.23
N ASP A 40 -8.10 24.42 -12.29
CA ASP A 40 -7.02 25.32 -11.86
C ASP A 40 -6.55 25.06 -10.41
N ALA A 41 -7.00 23.96 -9.79
CA ALA A 41 -6.53 23.54 -8.47
C ALA A 41 -5.01 23.33 -8.43
N PHE A 42 -4.38 23.83 -7.38
CA PHE A 42 -2.91 23.88 -7.25
C PHE A 42 -2.29 22.49 -7.05
N LEU A 43 -2.93 21.64 -6.25
CA LEU A 43 -2.42 20.29 -5.96
C LEU A 43 -2.83 19.26 -7.00
N ASP A 44 -3.97 19.42 -7.69
CA ASP A 44 -4.35 18.58 -8.84
C ASP A 44 -3.63 19.07 -10.11
N ALA A 45 -2.30 19.04 -10.08
CA ALA A 45 -1.49 19.62 -11.15
C ALA A 45 -1.41 18.76 -12.41
N HIS A 46 -1.63 17.45 -12.30
CA HIS A 46 -1.51 16.53 -13.41
C HIS A 46 -2.69 16.65 -14.39
N PRO A 47 -2.45 16.66 -15.72
CA PRO A 47 -3.52 16.80 -16.72
C PRO A 47 -4.61 15.72 -16.61
N LEU A 48 -4.28 14.52 -16.16
CA LEU A 48 -5.24 13.43 -15.92
C LEU A 48 -6.21 13.73 -14.78
N GLU A 49 -5.71 14.27 -13.67
CA GLU A 49 -6.52 14.68 -12.51
C GLU A 49 -7.52 15.74 -12.90
N ARG A 50 -7.07 16.77 -13.63
CA ARG A 50 -7.93 17.85 -14.14
C ARG A 50 -9.00 17.36 -15.09
N ARG A 51 -8.67 16.43 -16.01
CA ARG A 51 -9.63 15.86 -16.96
C ARG A 51 -10.69 14.99 -16.27
N ARG A 52 -10.31 14.30 -15.19
CA ARG A 52 -11.19 13.37 -14.48
C ARG A 52 -11.89 13.97 -13.27
N GLY A 53 -11.40 15.11 -12.77
CA GLY A 53 -11.92 15.76 -11.56
C GLY A 53 -11.66 14.95 -10.28
N ILE A 54 -10.63 14.08 -10.27
CA ILE A 54 -10.24 13.26 -9.11
C ILE A 54 -8.74 13.34 -8.89
N THR A 55 -8.31 13.38 -7.64
CA THR A 55 -6.90 13.24 -7.25
C THR A 55 -6.45 11.81 -7.46
N ILE A 56 -5.35 11.62 -8.16
CA ILE A 56 -4.75 10.32 -8.51
C ILE A 56 -3.42 10.14 -7.78
N PHE A 57 -2.60 11.18 -7.72
CA PHE A 57 -1.27 11.19 -7.14
C PHE A 57 -1.26 11.96 -5.83
N SER A 58 -0.43 11.52 -4.89
CA SER A 58 -0.19 12.31 -3.68
C SER A 58 0.76 13.45 -4.01
N ASP A 59 0.35 14.68 -3.78
CA ASP A 59 1.21 15.85 -3.91
C ASP A 59 1.23 16.67 -2.63
N GLN A 60 2.24 17.51 -2.46
CA GLN A 60 2.41 18.31 -1.25
C GLN A 60 2.50 19.80 -1.56
N ALA A 61 1.99 20.61 -0.64
CA ALA A 61 2.28 22.04 -0.55
C ALA A 61 3.08 22.32 0.72
N VAL A 62 3.94 23.33 0.65
CA VAL A 62 4.79 23.71 1.79
C VAL A 62 4.56 25.17 2.14
N PHE A 63 4.28 25.44 3.41
CA PHE A 63 4.13 26.79 3.94
C PHE A 63 4.73 26.90 5.35
N GLU A 64 4.96 28.13 5.78
CA GLU A 64 5.51 28.43 7.09
C GLU A 64 4.52 29.30 7.87
N ARG A 65 4.22 28.91 9.10
CA ARG A 65 3.33 29.66 10.00
C ARG A 65 3.74 29.42 11.45
N GLY A 66 3.76 30.49 12.27
CA GLY A 66 4.07 30.38 13.70
C GLY A 66 5.42 29.73 14.01
N GLY A 67 6.45 29.95 13.17
CA GLY A 67 7.78 29.37 13.36
C GLY A 67 7.89 27.87 13.02
N ARG A 68 6.83 27.28 12.43
CA ARG A 68 6.81 25.91 11.94
C ARG A 68 6.71 25.86 10.41
N ARG A 69 7.35 24.87 9.81
CA ARG A 69 7.18 24.51 8.39
C ARG A 69 6.20 23.35 8.31
N VAL A 70 5.15 23.55 7.54
CA VAL A 70 4.10 22.54 7.33
C VAL A 70 4.20 21.97 5.93
N PHE A 71 4.17 20.64 5.85
CA PHE A 71 4.03 19.86 4.62
C PHE A 71 2.57 19.38 4.57
N TRP A 72 1.78 20.04 3.76
CA TRP A 72 0.37 19.66 3.52
C TRP A 72 0.32 18.67 2.37
N VAL A 73 -0.01 17.43 2.68
CA VAL A 73 0.02 16.32 1.71
C VAL A 73 -1.40 15.99 1.28
N ASP A 74 -1.71 16.26 0.03
CA ASP A 74 -2.97 15.84 -0.60
C ASP A 74 -2.87 14.37 -1.02
N THR A 75 -3.94 13.59 -0.83
CA THR A 75 -3.96 12.16 -1.11
C THR A 75 -5.14 11.78 -2.00
N PRO A 76 -5.03 10.70 -2.81
CA PRO A 76 -6.16 10.19 -3.56
C PRO A 76 -7.34 9.82 -2.67
N GLY A 77 -8.56 10.17 -3.11
CA GLY A 77 -9.80 9.80 -2.41
C GLY A 77 -10.50 8.57 -2.97
N HIS A 78 -9.99 7.97 -4.07
CA HIS A 78 -10.60 6.81 -4.71
C HIS A 78 -9.94 5.50 -4.28
N ALA A 79 -10.73 4.44 -4.11
CA ALA A 79 -10.26 3.13 -3.64
C ALA A 79 -9.20 2.49 -4.56
N ASP A 80 -9.25 2.74 -5.87
CA ASP A 80 -8.28 2.23 -6.84
C ASP A 80 -6.86 2.79 -6.61
N PHE A 81 -6.73 3.88 -5.85
CA PHE A 81 -5.45 4.50 -5.48
C PHE A 81 -5.13 4.37 -3.99
N ALA A 82 -5.76 3.41 -3.31
CA ALA A 82 -5.54 3.17 -1.88
C ALA A 82 -4.07 2.88 -1.54
N ALA A 83 -3.34 2.23 -2.43
CA ALA A 83 -1.91 1.96 -2.26
C ALA A 83 -1.07 3.26 -2.24
N GLU A 84 -1.37 4.23 -3.11
CA GLU A 84 -0.72 5.54 -3.11
C GLU A 84 -1.06 6.33 -1.84
N MET A 85 -2.33 6.34 -1.44
CA MET A 85 -2.77 6.96 -0.19
C MET A 85 -2.05 6.36 1.02
N GLU A 86 -1.96 5.04 1.13
CA GLU A 86 -1.28 4.36 2.23
C GLU A 86 0.19 4.75 2.30
N ARG A 87 0.91 4.79 1.17
CA ARG A 87 2.30 5.24 1.10
C ARG A 87 2.47 6.66 1.62
N ALA A 88 1.60 7.58 1.21
CA ALA A 88 1.64 8.96 1.67
C ALA A 88 1.39 9.08 3.18
N VAL A 89 0.43 8.32 3.72
CA VAL A 89 0.11 8.32 5.16
C VAL A 89 1.26 7.80 6.03
N THR A 90 2.10 6.90 5.53
CA THR A 90 3.31 6.46 6.28
C THR A 90 4.34 7.58 6.49
N ALA A 91 4.24 8.66 5.73
CA ALA A 91 5.20 9.76 5.73
C ALA A 91 4.70 11.01 6.48
N VAL A 92 3.61 10.93 7.26
CA VAL A 92 3.06 12.12 7.93
C VAL A 92 2.98 11.97 9.45
N ASP A 93 2.92 13.11 10.14
CA ASP A 93 2.79 13.20 11.61
C ASP A 93 1.33 13.15 12.04
N TYR A 94 0.45 13.79 11.27
CA TYR A 94 -0.97 13.94 11.55
C TYR A 94 -1.79 13.73 10.28
N ALA A 95 -3.05 13.41 10.46
CA ALA A 95 -4.04 13.34 9.39
C ALA A 95 -5.22 14.27 9.67
N VAL A 96 -5.77 14.86 8.62
CA VAL A 96 -7.07 15.53 8.63
C VAL A 96 -8.03 14.65 7.85
N VAL A 97 -9.05 14.14 8.52
CA VAL A 97 -10.10 13.33 7.90
C VAL A 97 -11.29 14.22 7.58
N LEU A 98 -11.53 14.43 6.29
CA LEU A 98 -12.64 15.22 5.82
C LEU A 98 -13.89 14.34 5.63
N VAL A 99 -15.00 14.70 6.28
CA VAL A 99 -16.26 13.99 6.23
C VAL A 99 -17.35 14.91 5.65
N SER A 100 -18.17 14.41 4.72
CA SER A 100 -19.31 15.19 4.21
C SER A 100 -20.43 15.23 5.24
N GLY A 101 -20.81 16.42 5.71
CA GLY A 101 -21.92 16.60 6.64
C GLY A 101 -23.28 16.17 6.07
N ALA A 102 -23.45 16.25 4.74
CA ALA A 102 -24.66 15.82 4.07
C ALA A 102 -24.78 14.28 3.96
N GLU A 103 -23.64 13.59 3.76
CA GLU A 103 -23.60 12.14 3.51
C GLU A 103 -23.21 11.33 4.76
N GLY A 104 -22.64 11.97 5.78
CA GLY A 104 -22.12 11.34 6.98
C GLY A 104 -20.86 10.52 6.74
N VAL A 105 -20.49 9.69 7.72
CA VAL A 105 -19.37 8.78 7.61
C VAL A 105 -19.65 7.75 6.52
N GLN A 106 -18.78 7.74 5.55
CA GLN A 106 -18.87 6.79 4.44
C GLN A 106 -17.92 5.61 4.73
N GLY A 107 -18.12 4.37 4.17
CA GLY A 107 -17.26 3.22 4.47
C GLY A 107 -15.80 3.42 3.96
N HIS A 108 -15.53 4.28 2.91
CA HIS A 108 -14.14 4.63 2.59
C HIS A 108 -13.53 5.47 3.72
N THR A 109 -14.31 6.31 4.39
CA THR A 109 -13.89 6.97 5.63
C THR A 109 -13.54 5.96 6.71
N GLU A 110 -14.32 4.89 6.87
CA GLU A 110 -14.00 3.80 7.80
C GLU A 110 -12.73 3.05 7.40
N THR A 111 -12.49 2.86 6.10
CA THR A 111 -11.24 2.25 5.60
C THR A 111 -10.04 3.14 5.89
N ILE A 112 -10.15 4.45 5.65
CA ILE A 112 -9.14 5.45 6.01
C ILE A 112 -8.89 5.42 7.52
N TRP A 113 -9.94 5.37 8.32
CA TRP A 113 -9.85 5.32 9.78
C TRP A 113 -9.14 4.06 10.29
N ALA A 114 -9.45 2.90 9.71
CA ALA A 114 -8.77 1.65 10.01
C ALA A 114 -7.27 1.69 9.62
N LEU A 115 -6.93 2.36 8.51
CA LEU A 115 -5.55 2.59 8.10
C LEU A 115 -4.80 3.47 9.12
N LEU A 116 -5.41 4.59 9.53
CA LEU A 116 -4.84 5.48 10.54
C LEU A 116 -4.65 4.78 11.89
N ASN A 117 -5.61 3.92 12.30
CA ASN A 117 -5.50 3.09 13.51
C ASN A 117 -4.30 2.15 13.43
N ARG A 118 -4.14 1.44 12.31
CA ARG A 118 -3.03 0.50 12.11
C ARG A 118 -1.67 1.17 12.08
N LEU A 119 -1.57 2.34 11.45
CA LEU A 119 -0.33 3.11 11.35
C LEU A 119 -0.08 4.00 12.58
N ASN A 120 -1.00 4.01 13.52
CA ASN A 120 -0.96 4.85 14.73
C ASN A 120 -0.78 6.35 14.40
N VAL A 121 -1.43 6.85 13.34
CA VAL A 121 -1.36 8.26 12.93
C VAL A 121 -2.45 9.06 13.63
N PRO A 122 -2.11 10.11 14.41
CA PRO A 122 -3.08 11.01 15.03
C PRO A 122 -3.96 11.69 14.01
N ALA A 123 -5.25 11.89 14.32
CA ALA A 123 -6.21 12.45 13.38
C ALA A 123 -7.07 13.55 13.98
N LEU A 124 -7.34 14.57 13.17
CA LEU A 124 -8.36 15.59 13.39
C LEU A 124 -9.45 15.39 12.34
N ILE A 125 -10.69 15.71 12.65
CA ILE A 125 -11.83 15.53 11.76
C ILE A 125 -12.41 16.90 11.40
N PHE A 126 -12.68 17.11 10.09
CA PHE A 126 -13.41 18.28 9.64
C PHE A 126 -14.68 17.82 8.88
N VAL A 127 -15.84 18.17 9.42
CA VAL A 127 -17.14 17.89 8.80
C VAL A 127 -17.45 19.03 7.85
N ASN A 128 -17.31 18.75 6.56
CA ASN A 128 -17.48 19.70 5.46
C ASN A 128 -18.91 19.71 4.92
N LYS A 129 -19.27 20.70 4.12
CA LYS A 129 -20.58 20.85 3.46
C LYS A 129 -21.73 21.07 4.46
N THR A 130 -21.49 21.76 5.55
CA THR A 130 -22.52 22.11 6.54
C THR A 130 -23.57 23.08 6.00
N ASP A 131 -23.30 23.72 4.88
CA ASP A 131 -24.21 24.58 4.12
C ASP A 131 -25.33 23.81 3.36
N ARG A 132 -25.20 22.48 3.25
CA ARG A 132 -26.22 21.67 2.55
C ARG A 132 -27.47 21.52 3.39
N ALA A 133 -28.62 21.60 2.70
CA ALA A 133 -29.93 21.40 3.32
C ALA A 133 -30.00 20.02 4.01
N GLY A 134 -30.51 20.02 5.26
CA GLY A 134 -30.64 18.80 6.07
C GLY A 134 -29.38 18.42 6.87
N PHE A 135 -28.35 19.28 6.92
CA PHE A 135 -27.25 19.09 7.84
C PHE A 135 -27.72 19.26 9.29
N ASP A 136 -27.29 18.36 10.16
CA ASP A 136 -27.57 18.34 11.59
C ASP A 136 -26.28 17.97 12.32
N PRO A 137 -25.70 18.88 13.13
CA PRO A 137 -24.44 18.66 13.82
C PRO A 137 -24.52 17.54 14.86
N ASP A 138 -25.62 17.40 15.58
CA ASP A 138 -25.79 16.36 16.60
C ASP A 138 -25.83 14.96 15.97
N ARG A 139 -26.54 14.86 14.86
CA ARG A 139 -26.60 13.64 14.06
C ARG A 139 -25.21 13.28 13.48
N ALA A 140 -24.47 14.27 12.99
CA ALA A 140 -23.14 14.08 12.47
C ALA A 140 -22.18 13.60 13.57
N MET A 141 -22.21 14.22 14.75
CA MET A 141 -21.41 13.78 15.91
C MET A 141 -21.77 12.37 16.35
N ALA A 142 -23.05 12.03 16.42
CA ALA A 142 -23.49 10.68 16.78
C ALA A 142 -23.00 9.64 15.75
N ASP A 143 -22.98 9.98 14.45
CA ASP A 143 -22.46 9.10 13.39
C ASP A 143 -20.94 8.91 13.50
N LEU A 144 -20.18 9.98 13.75
CA LEU A 144 -18.73 9.93 13.99
C LEU A 144 -18.38 9.07 15.20
N LYS A 145 -19.03 9.33 16.35
CA LYS A 145 -18.80 8.58 17.61
C LYS A 145 -19.07 7.09 17.44
N ARG A 146 -20.12 6.74 16.73
CA ARG A 146 -20.49 5.36 16.52
C ARG A 146 -19.62 4.63 15.51
N ARG A 147 -19.17 5.28 14.45
CA ARG A 147 -18.54 4.62 13.29
C ARG A 147 -17.02 4.75 13.27
N LEU A 148 -16.47 5.81 13.84
CA LEU A 148 -15.04 6.05 13.89
C LEU A 148 -14.47 5.82 15.29
N SER A 149 -14.88 6.65 16.27
CA SER A 149 -14.45 6.50 17.68
C SER A 149 -15.42 7.19 18.63
N PRO A 150 -15.77 6.59 19.79
CA PRO A 150 -16.52 7.28 20.86
C PRO A 150 -15.79 8.53 21.38
N ASP A 151 -14.47 8.62 21.17
CA ASP A 151 -13.60 9.71 21.63
C ASP A 151 -13.55 10.90 20.66
N CYS A 152 -14.48 10.99 19.70
CA CYS A 152 -14.68 12.18 18.89
C CYS A 152 -15.29 13.29 19.76
N VAL A 153 -14.65 14.46 19.78
CA VAL A 153 -15.04 15.60 20.61
C VAL A 153 -15.29 16.82 19.74
N ASP A 154 -16.48 17.43 19.90
CA ASP A 154 -16.81 18.69 19.25
C ASP A 154 -15.95 19.82 19.82
N MET A 155 -15.23 20.51 18.96
CA MET A 155 -14.35 21.62 19.33
C MET A 155 -15.01 22.98 19.15
N ALA A 156 -16.33 23.05 19.13
CA ALA A 156 -17.06 24.32 19.06
C ALA A 156 -16.62 25.24 20.23
N GLY A 157 -16.28 26.48 19.91
CA GLY A 157 -15.78 27.46 20.90
C GLY A 157 -14.29 27.32 21.24
N PHE A 158 -13.56 26.37 20.65
CA PHE A 158 -12.10 26.33 20.80
C PHE A 158 -11.45 27.43 19.96
N THR A 159 -10.90 28.45 20.61
CA THR A 159 -10.29 29.60 19.92
C THR A 159 -8.99 29.99 20.62
N GLY A 160 -7.85 29.97 19.89
CA GLY A 160 -6.54 30.39 20.43
C GLY A 160 -6.07 29.60 21.68
N GLY A 161 -6.59 28.36 21.82
CA GLY A 161 -6.34 27.49 22.97
C GLY A 161 -7.29 27.69 24.15
N ASP A 162 -8.28 28.59 24.07
CA ASP A 162 -9.39 28.63 25.00
C ASP A 162 -10.36 27.48 24.68
N MET A 163 -10.81 26.79 25.74
CA MET A 163 -11.63 25.58 25.64
C MET A 163 -13.02 25.84 26.23
N ALA A 164 -14.04 25.39 25.54
CA ALA A 164 -15.39 25.29 26.10
C ALA A 164 -15.39 24.30 27.29
N GLU A 165 -16.29 24.51 28.25
CA GLU A 165 -16.41 23.68 29.46
C GLU A 165 -16.49 22.19 29.16
N ALA A 166 -17.29 21.81 28.15
CA ALA A 166 -17.40 20.42 27.70
C ALA A 166 -16.06 19.82 27.21
N VAL A 167 -15.20 20.62 26.59
CA VAL A 167 -13.85 20.17 26.16
C VAL A 167 -12.93 20.03 27.37
N VAL A 168 -13.01 20.99 28.32
CA VAL A 168 -12.23 20.96 29.59
C VAL A 168 -12.55 19.67 30.37
N GLU A 169 -13.84 19.35 30.53
CA GLU A 169 -14.30 18.15 31.21
C GLU A 169 -13.82 16.89 30.46
N CYS A 170 -14.02 16.84 29.16
CA CYS A 170 -13.62 15.71 28.32
C CYS A 170 -12.12 15.40 28.37
N VAL A 171 -11.26 16.42 28.46
CA VAL A 171 -9.81 16.27 28.62
C VAL A 171 -9.48 15.74 30.01
N ALA A 172 -10.15 16.28 31.07
CA ALA A 172 -9.93 15.86 32.43
C ALA A 172 -10.38 14.42 32.72
N GLU A 173 -11.49 13.96 32.13
CA GLU A 173 -11.98 12.57 32.27
C GLU A 173 -10.97 11.50 31.85
N ARG A 174 -9.99 11.86 31.01
CA ARG A 174 -8.93 10.99 30.50
C ARG A 174 -7.59 11.14 31.24
N ASP A 175 -7.55 11.96 32.29
CA ASP A 175 -6.34 12.26 33.06
C ASP A 175 -6.71 12.47 34.53
N GLU A 176 -6.41 11.49 35.38
CA GLU A 176 -6.79 11.48 36.81
C GLU A 176 -6.31 12.74 37.56
N ALA A 177 -5.10 13.21 37.25
CA ALA A 177 -4.55 14.39 37.87
C ALA A 177 -5.30 15.67 37.48
N LEU A 178 -5.74 15.76 36.22
CA LEU A 178 -6.55 16.90 35.76
C LEU A 178 -7.99 16.81 36.26
N LEU A 179 -8.53 15.63 36.44
CA LEU A 179 -9.86 15.42 37.00
C LEU A 179 -9.90 15.89 38.45
N ASP A 180 -8.91 15.52 39.26
CA ASP A 180 -8.79 15.99 40.65
C ASP A 180 -8.67 17.54 40.73
N ARG A 181 -7.88 18.13 39.83
CA ARG A 181 -7.75 19.60 39.75
C ARG A 181 -9.06 20.26 39.34
N LEU A 182 -9.78 19.68 38.37
CA LEU A 182 -11.07 20.21 37.93
C LEU A 182 -12.10 20.17 39.07
N MET A 183 -12.15 19.06 39.80
CA MET A 183 -13.01 18.92 40.99
C MET A 183 -12.67 19.89 42.10
N ALA A 184 -11.41 20.30 42.21
CA ALA A 184 -10.96 21.33 43.15
C ALA A 184 -11.20 22.77 42.64
N GLY A 185 -11.72 22.95 41.42
CA GLY A 185 -11.91 24.26 40.80
C GLY A 185 -10.61 24.88 40.29
N ASP A 186 -9.54 24.10 40.16
CA ASP A 186 -8.22 24.57 39.71
C ASP A 186 -8.04 24.29 38.20
N TYR A 187 -8.50 25.21 37.35
CA TYR A 187 -8.31 25.18 35.92
C TYR A 187 -7.12 26.04 35.49
N GLU A 188 -6.14 25.41 34.82
CA GLU A 188 -5.01 26.07 34.21
C GLU A 188 -4.92 25.73 32.70
N LYS A 189 -5.20 26.71 31.85
CA LYS A 189 -5.23 26.56 30.38
C LYS A 189 -4.02 25.82 29.82
N ALA A 190 -2.82 26.12 30.28
CA ALA A 190 -1.58 25.52 29.75
C ALA A 190 -1.49 24.02 30.05
N ALA A 191 -1.90 23.58 31.24
CA ALA A 191 -1.93 22.16 31.61
C ALA A 191 -2.93 21.37 30.77
N TRP A 192 -4.15 21.89 30.60
CA TRP A 192 -5.17 21.27 29.77
C TRP A 192 -4.77 21.22 28.31
N LEU A 193 -4.17 22.26 27.75
CA LEU A 193 -3.70 22.26 26.37
C LEU A 193 -2.57 21.24 26.16
N THR A 194 -1.68 21.09 27.13
CA THR A 194 -0.61 20.06 27.07
C THR A 194 -1.21 18.65 27.09
N ALA A 195 -2.19 18.41 27.97
CA ALA A 195 -2.88 17.12 28.03
C ALA A 195 -3.68 16.84 26.74
N LEU A 196 -4.40 17.83 26.22
CA LEU A 196 -5.15 17.70 24.97
C LEU A 196 -4.24 17.31 23.79
N ARG A 197 -3.09 17.98 23.63
CA ARG A 197 -2.10 17.63 22.62
C ARG A 197 -1.58 16.20 22.78
N ARG A 198 -1.27 15.79 24.02
CA ARG A 198 -0.85 14.42 24.34
C ARG A 198 -1.93 13.39 23.98
N GLN A 199 -3.19 13.66 24.38
CA GLN A 199 -4.32 12.78 24.10
C GLN A 199 -4.59 12.66 22.58
N ILE A 200 -4.49 13.75 21.82
CA ILE A 200 -4.57 13.73 20.35
C ILE A 200 -3.44 12.88 19.76
N LYS A 201 -2.20 13.12 20.20
CA LYS A 201 -1.01 12.40 19.71
C LYS A 201 -1.06 10.91 20.00
N ASN A 202 -1.62 10.53 21.16
CA ASN A 202 -1.81 9.14 21.57
C ASN A 202 -3.09 8.51 20.98
N ARG A 203 -3.91 9.28 20.23
CA ARG A 203 -5.18 8.84 19.67
C ARG A 203 -6.24 8.48 20.73
N GLU A 204 -6.19 9.13 21.85
CA GLU A 204 -7.14 9.02 22.97
C GLU A 204 -8.31 10.01 22.81
N LEU A 205 -8.15 11.04 21.95
CA LEU A 205 -9.14 12.06 21.65
C LEU A 205 -8.99 12.53 20.21
N PHE A 206 -10.14 12.71 19.52
CA PHE A 206 -10.19 13.14 18.13
C PHE A 206 -11.00 14.43 17.99
N PRO A 207 -10.34 15.59 17.77
CA PRO A 207 -11.01 16.86 17.57
C PRO A 207 -11.90 16.87 16.33
N VAL A 208 -13.13 17.35 16.47
CA VAL A 208 -14.10 17.51 15.37
C VAL A 208 -14.43 18.98 15.17
N TYR A 209 -14.34 19.45 13.94
CA TYR A 209 -14.69 20.79 13.50
C TYR A 209 -15.76 20.72 12.41
N PHE A 210 -16.58 21.75 12.32
CA PHE A 210 -17.66 21.88 11.35
C PHE A 210 -17.45 23.10 10.46
N GLY A 211 -17.76 22.96 9.15
CA GLY A 211 -17.65 24.10 8.25
C GLY A 211 -18.07 23.78 6.80
N SER A 212 -17.85 24.77 5.95
CA SER A 212 -18.07 24.66 4.50
C SER A 212 -16.87 25.21 3.76
N ALA A 213 -16.08 24.33 3.15
CA ALA A 213 -14.93 24.74 2.35
C ALA A 213 -15.35 25.56 1.11
N LEU A 214 -16.55 25.32 0.56
CA LEU A 214 -17.05 26.06 -0.58
C LEU A 214 -17.34 27.52 -0.22
N ASN A 215 -17.89 27.75 0.97
CA ASN A 215 -18.26 29.09 1.49
C ASN A 215 -17.18 29.68 2.38
N ASP A 216 -16.02 29.02 2.49
CA ASP A 216 -14.90 29.41 3.36
C ASP A 216 -15.31 29.63 4.84
N ALA A 217 -16.25 28.81 5.33
CA ALA A 217 -16.74 28.88 6.70
C ALA A 217 -16.04 27.84 7.59
N GLY A 218 -15.47 28.27 8.72
CA GLY A 218 -14.80 27.40 9.68
C GLY A 218 -13.40 26.92 9.27
N VAL A 219 -12.92 27.25 8.05
CA VAL A 219 -11.62 26.76 7.53
C VAL A 219 -10.44 27.50 8.18
N SER A 220 -10.56 28.82 8.35
CA SER A 220 -9.53 29.64 9.03
C SER A 220 -9.41 29.25 10.49
N GLU A 221 -10.53 29.09 11.19
CA GLU A 221 -10.59 28.69 12.60
C GLU A 221 -10.00 27.29 12.78
N PHE A 222 -10.30 26.36 11.87
CA PHE A 222 -9.70 25.03 11.87
C PHE A 222 -8.19 25.11 11.69
N LEU A 223 -7.70 25.92 10.75
CA LEU A 223 -6.27 26.08 10.51
C LEU A 223 -5.56 26.62 11.75
N ASP A 224 -6.14 27.62 12.43
CA ASP A 224 -5.59 28.17 13.67
C ASP A 224 -5.56 27.11 14.79
N ALA A 225 -6.64 26.36 14.94
CA ALA A 225 -6.72 25.27 15.90
C ALA A 225 -5.71 24.15 15.59
N LEU A 226 -5.54 23.79 14.33
CA LEU A 226 -4.58 22.78 13.89
C LEU A 226 -3.16 23.13 14.37
N PHE A 227 -2.75 24.41 14.29
CA PHE A 227 -1.45 24.87 14.79
C PHE A 227 -1.34 24.83 16.31
N VAL A 228 -2.43 25.05 17.01
CA VAL A 228 -2.47 24.97 18.48
C VAL A 228 -2.48 23.53 18.95
N LEU A 229 -3.21 22.64 18.28
CA LEU A 229 -3.42 21.25 18.70
C LEU A 229 -2.33 20.27 18.25
N THR A 230 -1.54 20.63 17.24
CA THR A 230 -0.45 19.79 16.74
C THR A 230 0.91 20.31 17.18
N GLU A 231 1.86 19.40 17.28
CA GLU A 231 3.26 19.72 17.59
C GLU A 231 4.14 19.51 16.35
N GLY A 232 5.18 20.34 16.22
CA GLY A 232 6.20 20.14 15.21
C GLY A 232 7.30 19.21 15.69
N VAL A 233 7.91 18.52 14.78
CA VAL A 233 9.08 17.66 15.02
C VAL A 233 10.33 18.55 15.05
N GLU A 234 11.07 18.48 16.15
CA GLU A 234 12.33 19.22 16.31
C GLU A 234 13.48 18.49 15.59
N PRO A 235 14.37 19.23 14.92
CA PRO A 235 15.62 18.67 14.41
C PRO A 235 16.43 18.02 15.52
N ASP A 236 17.15 16.96 15.21
CA ASP A 236 18.09 16.30 16.11
C ASP A 236 19.42 16.02 15.41
N ASP A 237 20.45 15.68 16.20
CA ASP A 237 21.79 15.33 15.70
C ASP A 237 22.00 13.80 15.62
N ALA A 238 20.91 13.03 15.60
CA ALA A 238 21.00 11.56 15.45
C ALA A 238 21.53 11.18 14.05
N PRO A 239 21.99 9.94 13.86
CA PRO A 239 22.33 9.45 12.51
C PRO A 239 21.14 9.60 11.55
N PHE A 240 21.46 10.01 10.31
CA PHE A 240 20.45 10.18 9.28
C PHE A 240 19.72 8.88 8.98
N ASP A 241 18.41 8.94 9.04
CA ASP A 241 17.51 7.86 8.60
C ASP A 241 16.27 8.45 7.95
N ALA A 242 15.84 7.88 6.83
CA ALA A 242 14.67 8.35 6.12
C ALA A 242 13.89 7.19 5.49
N LEU A 243 12.56 7.34 5.47
CA LEU A 243 11.62 6.42 4.82
C LEU A 243 11.27 6.93 3.43
N VAL A 244 11.52 6.11 2.41
CA VAL A 244 11.05 6.38 1.04
C VAL A 244 9.56 6.07 0.96
N TYR A 245 8.75 7.06 0.55
CA TYR A 245 7.30 6.88 0.44
C TYR A 245 6.77 6.99 -1.00
N LYS A 246 7.57 7.59 -1.91
CA LYS A 246 7.14 7.81 -3.29
C LYS A 246 8.34 7.85 -4.23
N VAL A 247 8.15 7.36 -5.44
CA VAL A 247 9.06 7.52 -6.58
C VAL A 247 8.31 8.19 -7.71
N ARG A 248 8.95 9.08 -8.43
CA ARG A 248 8.42 9.73 -9.63
C ARG A 248 9.54 9.93 -10.65
N HIS A 249 9.22 9.99 -11.92
CA HIS A 249 10.16 10.39 -12.96
C HIS A 249 9.79 11.79 -13.47
N ASP A 250 10.79 12.63 -13.65
CA ASP A 250 10.60 13.97 -14.24
C ASP A 250 10.38 13.89 -15.77
N ALA A 251 10.10 15.04 -16.39
CA ALA A 251 9.82 15.10 -17.83
C ALA A 251 11.00 14.63 -18.71
N GLN A 252 12.22 14.59 -18.17
CA GLN A 252 13.42 14.10 -18.83
C GLN A 252 13.70 12.62 -18.55
N GLY A 253 12.81 11.95 -17.80
CA GLY A 253 12.97 10.56 -17.37
C GLY A 253 13.92 10.38 -16.17
N GLY A 254 14.33 11.47 -15.53
CA GLY A 254 15.16 11.45 -14.32
C GLY A 254 14.37 10.92 -13.12
N ARG A 255 14.92 9.91 -12.45
CA ARG A 255 14.29 9.30 -11.26
C ARG A 255 14.42 10.20 -10.04
N LEU A 256 13.30 10.47 -9.38
CA LEU A 256 13.18 11.22 -8.14
C LEU A 256 12.68 10.32 -7.03
N THR A 257 13.41 10.23 -5.94
CA THR A 257 13.06 9.45 -4.76
C THR A 257 12.59 10.40 -3.66
N PHE A 258 11.30 10.33 -3.32
CA PHE A 258 10.69 11.13 -2.24
C PHE A 258 10.79 10.38 -0.93
N PHE A 259 11.26 11.06 0.10
CA PHE A 259 11.46 10.47 1.42
C PHE A 259 11.10 11.43 2.54
N ARG A 260 10.76 10.86 3.69
CA ARG A 260 10.61 11.56 4.96
C ARG A 260 11.84 11.32 5.83
N VAL A 261 12.45 12.38 6.34
CA VAL A 261 13.54 12.28 7.31
C VAL A 261 12.96 11.94 8.68
N LEU A 262 13.35 10.79 9.23
CA LEU A 262 12.88 10.26 10.51
C LEU A 262 13.82 10.62 11.67
N SER A 263 15.12 10.73 11.39
CA SER A 263 16.14 11.20 12.35
C SER A 263 17.31 11.85 11.62
N GLY A 264 18.03 12.71 12.33
CA GLY A 264 19.21 13.40 11.84
C GLY A 264 18.93 14.34 10.66
N SER A 265 19.94 14.50 9.84
CA SER A 265 19.87 15.34 8.64
C SER A 265 20.84 14.86 7.58
N VAL A 266 20.59 15.25 6.32
CA VAL A 266 21.47 14.94 5.19
C VAL A 266 21.60 16.13 4.27
N GLY A 267 22.81 16.42 3.79
CA GLY A 267 23.10 17.47 2.83
C GLY A 267 23.13 16.96 1.39
N ALA A 268 22.96 17.88 0.44
CA ALA A 268 23.21 17.59 -0.96
C ALA A 268 24.68 17.19 -1.15
N ARG A 269 24.93 16.19 -1.99
CA ARG A 269 26.23 15.57 -2.30
C ARG A 269 26.85 14.71 -1.18
N GLU A 270 26.15 14.50 -0.07
CA GLU A 270 26.56 13.52 0.96
C GLU A 270 26.31 12.09 0.49
N GLU A 271 27.09 11.15 1.02
CA GLU A 271 26.92 9.70 0.81
C GLU A 271 26.08 9.11 1.92
N ILE A 272 25.16 8.23 1.53
CA ILE A 272 24.24 7.54 2.45
C ILE A 272 24.20 6.05 2.15
N ASN A 273 23.87 5.24 3.16
CA ASN A 273 23.61 3.83 2.96
C ASN A 273 22.24 3.63 2.27
N VAL A 274 22.20 2.68 1.35
CA VAL A 274 20.99 2.29 0.63
C VAL A 274 20.73 0.79 0.77
N PRO A 275 19.51 0.30 0.49
CA PRO A 275 19.24 -1.14 0.47
C PRO A 275 20.24 -1.91 -0.38
N GLY A 276 20.68 -3.08 0.11
CA GLY A 276 21.73 -3.87 -0.52
C GLY A 276 23.12 -3.71 0.12
N GLY A 277 23.29 -2.74 1.04
CA GLY A 277 24.57 -2.53 1.75
C GLY A 277 25.57 -1.68 1.00
N GLU A 278 25.13 -1.02 -0.06
CA GLU A 278 25.95 -0.08 -0.84
C GLU A 278 25.79 1.35 -0.29
N THR A 279 26.71 2.22 -0.64
CA THR A 279 26.60 3.66 -0.43
C THR A 279 26.24 4.35 -1.72
N ALA A 280 25.36 5.35 -1.64
CA ALA A 280 24.97 6.17 -2.77
C ALA A 280 25.11 7.66 -2.45
N LYS A 281 25.50 8.45 -3.45
CA LYS A 281 25.61 9.89 -3.33
C LYS A 281 24.32 10.59 -3.70
N LEU A 282 23.83 11.46 -2.83
CA LEU A 282 22.70 12.35 -3.10
C LEU A 282 23.14 13.49 -4.03
N ASN A 283 22.88 13.40 -5.33
CA ASN A 283 23.33 14.42 -6.26
C ASN A 283 22.64 15.76 -6.03
N GLU A 284 21.34 15.76 -5.81
CA GLU A 284 20.52 16.96 -5.60
C GLU A 284 19.39 16.65 -4.62
N LEU A 285 19.11 17.59 -3.73
CA LEU A 285 17.93 17.58 -2.86
C LEU A 285 16.95 18.66 -3.33
N ARG A 286 15.69 18.32 -3.43
CA ARG A 286 14.59 19.20 -3.86
C ARG A 286 13.48 19.27 -2.83
N LEU A 287 12.97 20.47 -2.60
CA LEU A 287 11.77 20.71 -1.82
C LEU A 287 10.63 21.07 -2.78
N TYR A 288 9.67 20.16 -2.92
CA TYR A 288 8.51 20.34 -3.78
C TYR A 288 7.38 21.08 -3.06
N SER A 289 6.66 21.94 -3.79
CA SER A 289 5.39 22.56 -3.37
C SER A 289 4.50 22.67 -4.61
N GLY A 290 3.53 21.80 -4.73
CA GLY A 290 2.77 21.56 -5.95
C GLY A 290 3.70 21.18 -7.12
N PRO A 291 3.49 21.73 -8.32
CA PRO A 291 4.31 21.39 -9.50
C PRO A 291 5.72 21.99 -9.48
N LYS A 292 6.01 22.88 -8.54
CA LYS A 292 7.28 23.59 -8.45
C LYS A 292 8.18 23.01 -7.37
N PHE A 293 9.49 23.12 -7.57
CA PHE A 293 10.47 22.78 -6.54
C PHE A 293 11.51 23.88 -6.39
N ARG A 294 12.19 23.87 -5.26
CA ARG A 294 13.40 24.63 -5.01
C ARG A 294 14.53 23.70 -4.56
N PRO A 295 15.80 24.00 -4.91
CA PRO A 295 16.93 23.26 -4.36
C PRO A 295 16.93 23.35 -2.83
N LEU A 296 17.28 22.25 -2.18
CA LEU A 296 17.37 22.14 -0.73
C LEU A 296 18.84 21.84 -0.36
N PRO A 297 19.52 22.70 0.41
CA PRO A 297 20.91 22.44 0.80
C PRO A 297 21.03 21.27 1.77
N ARG A 298 20.05 21.11 2.68
CA ARG A 298 20.00 20.06 3.71
C ARG A 298 18.56 19.70 4.02
N ALA A 299 18.28 18.40 4.13
CA ALA A 299 17.01 17.87 4.63
C ALA A 299 17.19 17.48 6.10
N GLU A 300 16.29 17.94 6.96
CA GLU A 300 16.31 17.76 8.41
C GLU A 300 15.13 16.91 8.86
N LYS A 301 15.22 16.34 10.05
CA LYS A 301 14.14 15.55 10.68
C LYS A 301 12.76 16.19 10.53
N GLY A 302 11.77 15.38 10.17
CA GLY A 302 10.39 15.78 9.92
C GLY A 302 10.14 16.37 8.52
N MET A 303 11.16 16.64 7.71
CA MET A 303 10.99 17.15 6.35
C MET A 303 10.59 16.05 5.37
N LEU A 304 9.75 16.43 4.40
CA LEU A 304 9.51 15.69 3.17
C LEU A 304 10.36 16.30 2.06
N ALA A 305 11.27 15.53 1.51
CA ALA A 305 12.20 15.96 0.47
C ALA A 305 12.25 14.95 -0.69
N ALA A 306 12.77 15.38 -1.81
CA ALA A 306 13.08 14.50 -2.94
C ALA A 306 14.57 14.54 -3.27
N ALA A 307 15.14 13.41 -3.63
CA ALA A 307 16.49 13.27 -4.10
C ALA A 307 16.55 12.80 -5.54
N ALA A 308 17.48 13.36 -6.31
CA ALA A 308 17.88 12.85 -7.61
C ALA A 308 19.21 12.10 -7.51
N GLY A 309 19.37 11.03 -8.31
CA GLY A 309 20.63 10.28 -8.43
C GLY A 309 20.80 9.12 -7.45
N LEU A 310 19.76 8.76 -6.68
CA LEU A 310 19.75 7.53 -5.91
C LEU A 310 19.54 6.30 -6.82
N PRO A 311 20.17 5.14 -6.47
CA PRO A 311 19.85 3.88 -7.12
C PRO A 311 18.37 3.51 -6.89
N PRO A 312 17.86 2.46 -7.55
CA PRO A 312 16.48 2.04 -7.38
C PRO A 312 16.17 1.63 -5.92
N VAL A 313 15.62 2.56 -5.15
CA VAL A 313 15.06 2.33 -3.80
C VAL A 313 13.54 2.38 -3.91
N LYS A 314 12.85 1.39 -3.36
CA LYS A 314 11.40 1.27 -3.47
C LYS A 314 10.67 2.01 -2.35
N PRO A 315 9.43 2.48 -2.58
CA PRO A 315 8.58 2.93 -1.50
C PRO A 315 8.47 1.88 -0.38
N GLY A 316 8.56 2.33 0.88
CA GLY A 316 8.60 1.47 2.06
C GLY A 316 10.01 1.08 2.51
N GLU A 317 11.04 1.28 1.70
CA GLU A 317 12.43 1.03 2.10
C GLU A 317 13.02 2.25 2.82
N HIS A 318 13.98 1.99 3.70
CA HIS A 318 14.73 3.03 4.40
C HIS A 318 16.06 3.32 3.70
N ILE A 319 16.52 4.56 3.83
CA ILE A 319 17.86 5.00 3.44
C ILE A 319 18.54 5.64 4.67
N GLY A 320 19.84 5.45 4.81
CA GLY A 320 20.60 5.90 5.97
C GLY A 320 20.82 4.81 7.03
N ALA A 321 20.63 5.11 8.30
CA ALA A 321 20.99 4.22 9.41
C ALA A 321 20.21 2.91 9.43
N ARG A 322 18.93 2.90 9.02
CA ARG A 322 18.06 1.71 9.00
C ARG A 322 17.81 1.17 7.60
N TRP A 323 18.76 1.27 6.70
CA TRP A 323 18.63 0.86 5.30
C TRP A 323 18.17 -0.61 5.09
N GLN A 324 18.30 -1.47 6.10
CA GLN A 324 17.81 -2.86 6.08
C GLN A 324 16.31 -2.98 6.38
N SER A 325 15.70 -1.92 6.93
CA SER A 325 14.30 -1.93 7.33
C SER A 325 13.39 -1.71 6.13
N ARG A 326 12.21 -2.33 6.17
CA ARG A 326 11.13 -2.14 5.17
C ARG A 326 9.81 -1.92 5.86
N GLY A 327 9.08 -0.90 5.42
CA GLY A 327 7.68 -0.74 5.76
C GLY A 327 6.81 -1.79 5.07
N ARG A 328 5.74 -2.21 5.74
CA ARG A 328 4.73 -3.12 5.16
C ARG A 328 3.49 -2.34 4.79
N PHE A 329 3.08 -2.44 3.53
CA PHE A 329 1.81 -1.92 3.04
C PHE A 329 0.75 -3.03 3.09
N SER A 330 -0.50 -2.65 3.29
CA SER A 330 -1.63 -3.58 3.37
C SER A 330 -2.54 -3.52 2.15
N SER A 331 -2.44 -2.45 1.38
CA SER A 331 -3.22 -2.29 0.15
C SER A 331 -2.60 -3.13 -0.95
N GLU A 332 -3.09 -4.34 -1.12
CA GLU A 332 -2.66 -5.27 -2.16
C GLU A 332 -3.73 -5.40 -3.25
N PRO A 333 -3.34 -5.45 -4.54
CA PRO A 333 -4.27 -5.67 -5.63
C PRO A 333 -4.88 -7.08 -5.56
N MET A 334 -6.15 -7.18 -5.98
CA MET A 334 -6.87 -8.46 -6.11
C MET A 334 -7.19 -8.78 -7.56
N LEU A 335 -6.85 -7.89 -8.48
CA LEU A 335 -7.15 -8.00 -9.91
C LEU A 335 -5.87 -7.95 -10.73
N ALA A 336 -5.87 -8.66 -11.84
CA ALA A 336 -4.84 -8.60 -12.86
C ALA A 336 -5.44 -8.43 -14.25
N ALA A 337 -4.69 -7.80 -15.15
CA ALA A 337 -5.07 -7.68 -16.55
C ALA A 337 -3.89 -7.98 -17.47
N SER A 338 -4.16 -8.59 -18.61
CA SER A 338 -3.16 -8.73 -19.67
C SER A 338 -3.07 -7.44 -20.46
N VAL A 339 -1.85 -7.03 -20.78
CA VAL A 339 -1.58 -5.88 -21.63
C VAL A 339 -1.62 -6.33 -23.09
N LEU A 340 -2.39 -5.63 -23.90
CA LEU A 340 -2.53 -5.85 -25.33
C LEU A 340 -1.98 -4.62 -26.07
N TRP A 341 -1.10 -4.82 -27.03
CA TRP A 341 -0.51 -3.72 -27.81
C TRP A 341 -0.38 -4.09 -29.27
N ASP A 342 -0.20 -3.09 -30.12
CA ASP A 342 0.03 -3.32 -31.55
C ASP A 342 1.34 -4.08 -31.79
N ARG A 343 1.30 -5.07 -32.66
CA ARG A 343 2.45 -5.91 -33.04
C ARG A 343 3.60 -5.14 -33.67
N GLY A 344 3.34 -3.94 -34.18
CA GLY A 344 4.37 -3.02 -34.69
C GLY A 344 5.22 -2.39 -33.60
N THR A 345 4.75 -2.36 -32.35
CA THR A 345 5.49 -1.82 -31.21
C THR A 345 6.35 -2.91 -30.57
N PRO A 346 7.68 -2.74 -30.45
CA PRO A 346 8.54 -3.73 -29.78
C PRO A 346 8.12 -3.97 -28.34
N VAL A 347 8.05 -5.24 -27.91
CA VAL A 347 7.71 -5.64 -26.53
C VAL A 347 8.64 -4.99 -25.51
N THR A 348 9.92 -4.79 -25.85
CA THR A 348 10.91 -4.15 -25.00
C THR A 348 10.53 -2.69 -24.66
N LYS A 349 9.96 -1.95 -25.62
CA LYS A 349 9.48 -0.58 -25.40
C LYS A 349 8.29 -0.57 -24.44
N VAL A 350 7.33 -1.48 -24.64
CA VAL A 350 6.15 -1.60 -23.77
C VAL A 350 6.57 -1.99 -22.35
N LEU A 351 7.44 -3.00 -22.24
CA LEU A 351 7.93 -3.49 -20.95
C LEU A 351 8.73 -2.42 -20.20
N GLN A 352 9.58 -1.68 -20.89
CA GLN A 352 10.35 -0.58 -20.29
C GLN A 352 9.44 0.52 -19.74
N ALA A 353 8.42 0.94 -20.50
CA ALA A 353 7.44 1.92 -20.06
C ALA A 353 6.65 1.45 -18.83
N LEU A 354 6.18 0.20 -18.85
CA LEU A 354 5.47 -0.39 -17.72
C LEU A 354 6.36 -0.54 -16.47
N ARG A 355 7.62 -0.95 -16.63
CA ARG A 355 8.58 -1.03 -15.52
C ARG A 355 8.85 0.33 -14.88
N GLN A 356 8.91 1.39 -15.67
CA GLN A 356 9.03 2.74 -15.14
C GLN A 356 7.78 3.16 -14.34
N LEU A 357 6.58 2.80 -14.78
CA LEU A 357 5.36 3.01 -14.00
C LEU A 357 5.31 2.13 -12.74
N GLU A 358 5.83 0.91 -12.79
CA GLU A 358 5.97 0.04 -11.62
C GLU A 358 6.91 0.60 -10.55
N GLU A 359 7.98 1.30 -10.95
CA GLU A 359 8.83 2.01 -9.98
C GLU A 359 8.05 3.10 -9.21
N GLU A 360 7.11 3.77 -9.88
CA GLU A 360 6.24 4.79 -9.28
C GLU A 360 5.10 4.15 -8.46
N ASP A 361 4.53 3.05 -8.96
CA ASP A 361 3.50 2.27 -8.28
C ASP A 361 3.85 0.78 -8.25
N PRO A 362 4.57 0.31 -7.22
CA PRO A 362 4.98 -1.09 -7.10
C PRO A 362 3.81 -2.10 -7.05
N ALA A 363 2.59 -1.63 -6.76
CA ALA A 363 1.41 -2.47 -6.78
C ALA A 363 1.06 -2.98 -8.20
N LEU A 364 1.55 -2.33 -9.26
CA LEU A 364 1.36 -2.78 -10.65
C LEU A 364 2.02 -4.13 -10.94
N ASN A 365 3.07 -4.51 -10.21
CA ASN A 365 3.73 -5.82 -10.29
C ASN A 365 3.75 -6.38 -11.72
N VAL A 366 4.46 -5.70 -12.61
CA VAL A 366 4.51 -6.02 -14.05
C VAL A 366 5.19 -7.38 -14.27
N ARG A 367 4.52 -8.31 -14.91
CA ARG A 367 5.03 -9.66 -15.19
C ARG A 367 5.12 -9.90 -16.69
N TYR A 368 6.30 -10.24 -17.15
CA TYR A 368 6.52 -10.66 -18.53
C TYR A 368 6.68 -12.17 -18.59
N ASN A 369 5.89 -12.82 -19.42
CA ASN A 369 6.01 -14.23 -19.72
C ASN A 369 6.69 -14.40 -21.08
N GLU A 370 7.98 -14.74 -21.06
CA GLU A 370 8.77 -14.91 -22.30
C GLU A 370 8.22 -16.02 -23.19
N ALA A 371 7.75 -17.13 -22.61
CA ALA A 371 7.24 -18.27 -23.37
C ALA A 371 5.94 -17.95 -24.12
N ALA A 372 5.06 -17.13 -23.51
CA ALA A 372 3.81 -16.70 -24.12
C ALA A 372 3.93 -15.34 -24.83
N GLY A 373 5.04 -14.62 -24.66
CA GLY A 373 5.25 -13.29 -25.20
C GLY A 373 4.25 -12.25 -24.67
N GLY A 374 3.67 -12.48 -23.48
CA GLY A 374 2.61 -11.66 -22.88
C GLY A 374 3.08 -10.87 -21.67
N ILE A 375 2.44 -9.73 -21.42
CA ILE A 375 2.66 -8.92 -20.23
C ILE A 375 1.35 -8.88 -19.43
N ASP A 376 1.44 -9.12 -18.12
CA ASP A 376 0.34 -8.95 -17.17
C ASP A 376 0.71 -7.86 -16.15
N VAL A 377 -0.30 -7.14 -15.68
CA VAL A 377 -0.19 -6.14 -14.60
C VAL A 377 -1.24 -6.41 -13.52
N ASP A 378 -0.87 -6.14 -12.27
CA ASP A 378 -1.79 -6.21 -11.14
C ASP A 378 -2.40 -4.83 -10.90
N VAL A 379 -3.68 -4.76 -10.50
CA VAL A 379 -4.38 -3.49 -10.30
C VAL A 379 -5.40 -3.56 -9.15
N MET A 380 -5.64 -2.43 -8.54
CA MET A 380 -6.67 -2.27 -7.49
C MET A 380 -8.08 -2.22 -8.08
N GLY A 381 -8.23 -1.67 -9.29
CA GLY A 381 -9.52 -1.52 -9.94
C GLY A 381 -9.45 -0.99 -11.38
N PRO A 382 -10.61 -0.86 -12.04
CA PRO A 382 -10.68 -0.49 -13.45
C PRO A 382 -10.22 0.95 -13.74
N ILE A 383 -10.42 1.89 -12.81
CA ILE A 383 -10.00 3.28 -13.02
C ILE A 383 -8.47 3.38 -13.05
N GLN A 384 -7.77 2.57 -12.24
CA GLN A 384 -6.31 2.51 -12.28
C GLN A 384 -5.81 2.04 -13.66
N LEU A 385 -6.46 1.04 -14.29
CA LEU A 385 -6.10 0.60 -15.65
C LEU A 385 -6.23 1.71 -16.69
N GLU A 386 -7.32 2.49 -16.62
CA GLU A 386 -7.51 3.62 -17.52
C GLU A 386 -6.45 4.70 -17.33
N VAL A 387 -6.03 4.93 -16.08
CA VAL A 387 -4.94 5.87 -15.77
C VAL A 387 -3.62 5.34 -16.32
N VAL A 388 -3.30 4.06 -16.11
CA VAL A 388 -2.08 3.43 -16.65
C VAL A 388 -2.05 3.50 -18.17
N LYS A 389 -3.17 3.21 -18.85
CA LYS A 389 -3.31 3.34 -20.30
C LYS A 389 -2.94 4.75 -20.77
N GLN A 390 -3.53 5.76 -20.14
CA GLN A 390 -3.31 7.15 -20.51
C GLN A 390 -1.86 7.61 -20.23
N LEU A 391 -1.27 7.15 -19.11
CA LEU A 391 0.14 7.46 -18.81
C LEU A 391 1.09 6.83 -19.83
N LEU A 392 0.82 5.61 -20.29
CA LEU A 392 1.61 4.96 -21.34
C LEU A 392 1.55 5.74 -22.65
N GLU A 393 0.38 6.24 -23.01
CA GLU A 393 0.19 7.05 -24.21
C GLU A 393 0.83 8.44 -24.09
N ASP A 394 0.51 9.18 -23.01
CA ASP A 394 0.93 10.58 -22.81
C ASP A 394 2.45 10.70 -22.59
N ARG A 395 3.08 9.77 -21.85
CA ARG A 395 4.50 9.87 -21.47
C ARG A 395 5.45 9.11 -22.39
N PHE A 396 5.00 7.98 -22.95
CA PHE A 396 5.89 7.07 -23.70
C PHE A 396 5.50 6.91 -25.16
N GLY A 397 4.35 7.44 -25.58
CA GLY A 397 3.80 7.22 -26.92
C GLY A 397 3.57 5.73 -27.19
N VAL A 398 3.11 5.00 -26.17
CA VAL A 398 2.80 3.56 -26.24
C VAL A 398 1.30 3.40 -26.07
N SER A 399 0.62 3.01 -27.15
CA SER A 399 -0.81 2.71 -27.13
C SER A 399 -1.04 1.26 -26.74
N VAL A 400 -1.81 1.04 -25.69
CA VAL A 400 -2.17 -0.30 -25.19
C VAL A 400 -3.67 -0.41 -24.95
N GLU A 401 -4.17 -1.64 -24.99
CA GLU A 401 -5.46 -2.02 -24.45
C GLU A 401 -5.26 -3.04 -23.33
N PHE A 402 -6.23 -3.16 -22.44
CA PHE A 402 -6.19 -4.18 -21.40
C PHE A 402 -7.22 -5.25 -21.65
N GLY A 403 -6.81 -6.49 -21.46
CA GLY A 403 -7.71 -7.64 -21.48
C GLY A 403 -8.72 -7.57 -20.32
N LYS A 404 -9.62 -8.55 -20.28
CA LYS A 404 -10.61 -8.67 -19.19
C LYS A 404 -9.89 -8.78 -17.84
N LEU A 405 -10.37 -8.02 -16.86
CA LEU A 405 -9.91 -8.13 -15.47
C LEU A 405 -10.12 -9.55 -14.95
N ARG A 406 -9.10 -10.10 -14.36
CA ARG A 406 -9.07 -11.45 -13.77
C ARG A 406 -8.78 -11.33 -12.28
N VAL A 407 -9.46 -12.16 -11.49
CA VAL A 407 -9.17 -12.29 -10.05
C VAL A 407 -7.79 -12.92 -9.88
N MET A 408 -7.02 -12.42 -8.94
CA MET A 408 -5.70 -12.93 -8.60
C MET A 408 -5.83 -14.07 -7.60
N TYR A 409 -5.46 -15.26 -8.03
CA TYR A 409 -5.30 -16.42 -7.16
C TYR A 409 -3.85 -16.51 -6.67
N LEU A 410 -3.63 -17.22 -5.57
CA LEU A 410 -2.33 -17.61 -5.06
C LEU A 410 -2.27 -19.12 -4.95
N GLU A 411 -1.08 -19.68 -4.79
CA GLU A 411 -0.90 -21.10 -4.55
C GLU A 411 -0.05 -21.35 -3.30
N THR A 412 -0.37 -22.40 -2.56
CA THR A 412 0.41 -22.89 -1.42
C THR A 412 0.45 -24.41 -1.45
N ILE A 413 0.98 -25.03 -0.41
CA ILE A 413 1.06 -26.48 -0.26
C ILE A 413 0.38 -26.93 1.04
N ALA A 414 -0.24 -28.11 1.03
CA ALA A 414 -0.93 -28.68 2.19
C ALA A 414 -0.02 -29.57 3.06
N ALA A 415 1.07 -30.10 2.49
CA ALA A 415 2.00 -30.99 3.17
C ALA A 415 3.44 -30.69 2.75
N PRO A 416 4.44 -31.03 3.57
CA PRO A 416 5.85 -30.87 3.23
C PRO A 416 6.22 -31.62 1.94
N ALA A 417 7.04 -31.01 1.10
CA ALA A 417 7.55 -31.60 -0.13
C ALA A 417 9.06 -31.35 -0.25
N LEU A 418 9.79 -32.38 -0.68
CA LEU A 418 11.23 -32.30 -0.94
C LEU A 418 11.46 -32.01 -2.43
N GLY A 419 12.44 -31.18 -2.74
CA GLY A 419 12.88 -30.93 -4.11
C GLY A 419 14.38 -30.96 -4.24
N VAL A 420 14.85 -31.46 -5.36
CA VAL A 420 16.25 -31.48 -5.74
C VAL A 420 16.44 -30.65 -7.00
N GLY A 421 17.40 -29.75 -6.96
CA GLY A 421 17.83 -29.00 -8.13
C GLY A 421 19.32 -29.24 -8.36
N HIS A 422 19.66 -29.76 -9.53
CA HIS A 422 21.02 -30.01 -9.94
C HIS A 422 21.34 -29.25 -11.21
N TYR A 423 22.50 -28.60 -11.25
CA TYR A 423 22.96 -27.86 -12.42
C TYR A 423 24.43 -28.11 -12.67
N GLU A 424 24.72 -28.95 -13.67
CA GLU A 424 26.08 -29.40 -13.99
C GLU A 424 26.30 -29.41 -15.51
N PRO A 425 26.15 -28.30 -16.24
CA PRO A 425 26.69 -28.19 -17.59
C PRO A 425 28.24 -28.14 -17.53
N LEU A 426 28.89 -28.30 -18.69
CA LEU A 426 30.35 -28.33 -18.76
C LEU A 426 31.00 -27.15 -17.98
N ARG A 427 31.87 -27.49 -16.99
CA ARG A 427 32.56 -26.54 -16.09
C ARG A 427 31.69 -25.78 -15.10
N HIS A 428 30.48 -26.23 -14.85
CA HIS A 428 29.60 -25.71 -13.82
C HIS A 428 29.16 -26.83 -12.88
N TYR A 429 28.87 -26.53 -11.64
CA TYR A 429 28.34 -27.50 -10.68
C TYR A 429 27.65 -26.85 -9.50
N ALA A 430 26.39 -27.15 -9.27
CA ALA A 430 25.70 -26.92 -8.02
C ALA A 430 24.57 -27.93 -7.81
N GLU A 431 24.42 -28.43 -6.60
CA GLU A 431 23.25 -29.20 -6.16
C GLU A 431 22.65 -28.55 -4.91
N VAL A 432 21.31 -28.48 -4.88
CA VAL A 432 20.55 -27.93 -3.75
C VAL A 432 19.38 -28.85 -3.46
N GLN A 433 19.20 -29.21 -2.20
CA GLN A 433 18.03 -29.94 -1.71
C GLN A 433 17.21 -29.05 -0.77
N LEU A 434 15.98 -28.80 -1.15
CA LEU A 434 15.06 -27.94 -0.41
C LEU A 434 13.85 -28.74 0.04
N ARG A 435 13.43 -28.49 1.29
CA ARG A 435 12.12 -28.92 1.78
C ARG A 435 11.20 -27.70 1.83
N LEU A 436 10.08 -27.78 1.13
CA LEU A 436 8.99 -26.82 1.25
C LEU A 436 8.07 -27.29 2.38
N ILE A 437 7.76 -26.43 3.31
CA ILE A 437 6.90 -26.70 4.47
C ILE A 437 5.75 -25.69 4.44
N PRO A 438 4.47 -26.11 4.64
CA PRO A 438 3.36 -25.19 4.75
C PRO A 438 3.63 -24.12 5.81
N GLY A 439 3.39 -22.86 5.47
CA GLY A 439 3.46 -21.71 6.39
C GLY A 439 2.09 -21.33 6.92
N GLU A 440 2.07 -20.41 7.88
CA GLU A 440 0.83 -19.82 8.36
C GLU A 440 0.17 -18.95 7.28
N PRO A 441 -1.16 -18.89 7.21
CA PRO A 441 -1.85 -18.02 6.24
C PRO A 441 -1.38 -16.57 6.35
N GLY A 442 -0.98 -15.98 5.20
CA GLY A 442 -0.46 -14.62 5.12
C GLY A 442 1.01 -14.47 5.52
N SER A 443 1.75 -15.56 5.78
CA SER A 443 3.17 -15.51 6.13
C SER A 443 4.10 -15.28 4.93
N GLY A 444 3.58 -15.45 3.71
CA GLY A 444 4.38 -15.34 2.49
C GLY A 444 5.43 -16.45 2.37
N ILE A 445 6.60 -16.11 1.85
CA ILE A 445 7.73 -17.04 1.76
C ILE A 445 8.73 -16.72 2.87
N ALA A 446 9.17 -17.76 3.59
CA ALA A 446 10.22 -17.70 4.58
C ALA A 446 11.36 -18.66 4.20
N PHE A 447 12.57 -18.36 4.63
CA PHE A 447 13.74 -19.22 4.42
C PHE A 447 14.39 -19.62 5.74
N GLU A 448 14.85 -20.85 5.81
CA GLU A 448 15.61 -21.39 6.94
C GLU A 448 16.69 -22.34 6.40
N SER A 449 17.93 -22.26 6.90
CA SER A 449 18.95 -23.25 6.59
C SER A 449 19.12 -24.27 7.73
N LYS A 450 19.09 -25.55 7.40
CA LYS A 450 19.49 -26.68 8.25
C LYS A 450 20.80 -27.30 7.77
N CYS A 451 21.31 -26.85 6.62
CA CYS A 451 22.57 -27.34 6.06
C CYS A 451 23.75 -26.93 6.95
N HIS A 452 24.61 -27.88 7.28
CA HIS A 452 25.80 -27.60 8.07
C HIS A 452 26.84 -26.82 7.26
N VAL A 453 27.56 -25.91 7.92
CA VAL A 453 28.55 -25.06 7.26
C VAL A 453 29.76 -25.84 6.70
N ASP A 454 30.05 -27.03 7.24
CA ASP A 454 31.09 -27.93 6.74
C ASP A 454 30.66 -28.63 5.43
N GLU A 455 29.36 -28.77 5.19
CA GLU A 455 28.81 -29.33 3.95
C GLU A 455 28.75 -28.26 2.86
N LEU A 456 28.17 -27.10 3.19
CA LEU A 456 28.07 -25.97 2.31
C LEU A 456 28.42 -24.67 3.03
N ALA A 457 29.48 -23.99 2.59
CA ALA A 457 29.95 -22.74 3.19
C ALA A 457 28.86 -21.67 3.26
N LEU A 458 28.86 -20.86 4.33
CA LEU A 458 27.80 -19.90 4.67
C LEU A 458 27.52 -18.86 3.56
N ASN A 459 28.54 -18.47 2.78
CA ASN A 459 28.35 -17.56 1.64
C ASN A 459 27.42 -18.17 0.57
N TRP A 460 27.53 -19.48 0.30
CA TRP A 460 26.65 -20.16 -0.64
C TRP A 460 25.23 -20.32 -0.07
N GLN A 461 25.10 -20.60 1.21
CA GLN A 461 23.79 -20.68 1.87
C GLN A 461 23.05 -19.34 1.79
N ARG A 462 23.74 -18.21 2.05
CA ARG A 462 23.18 -16.86 1.89
C ARG A 462 22.83 -16.52 0.44
N LEU A 463 23.60 -17.03 -0.50
CA LEU A 463 23.31 -16.85 -1.92
C LEU A 463 22.05 -17.62 -2.33
N ILE A 464 21.86 -18.85 -1.84
CA ILE A 464 20.64 -19.63 -2.02
C ILE A 464 19.43 -18.88 -1.43
N GLU A 465 19.55 -18.34 -0.21
CA GLU A 465 18.53 -17.48 0.40
C GLU A 465 18.17 -16.30 -0.51
N THR A 466 19.17 -15.61 -1.05
CA THR A 466 18.96 -14.51 -2.01
C THR A 466 18.14 -14.99 -3.21
N HIS A 467 18.46 -16.16 -3.77
CA HIS A 467 17.76 -16.70 -4.93
C HIS A 467 16.33 -17.16 -4.63
N VAL A 468 16.02 -17.53 -3.38
CA VAL A 468 14.64 -17.81 -2.95
C VAL A 468 13.78 -16.54 -3.00
N PHE A 469 14.34 -15.36 -2.69
CA PHE A 469 13.59 -14.12 -2.62
C PHE A 469 13.68 -13.22 -3.86
N GLU A 470 14.62 -13.46 -4.78
CA GLU A 470 14.86 -12.55 -5.91
C GLU A 470 13.76 -12.59 -6.98
N LYS A 471 12.94 -13.65 -7.03
CA LYS A 471 11.78 -13.72 -7.92
C LYS A 471 10.54 -14.28 -7.22
N ALA A 472 9.37 -13.97 -7.77
CA ALA A 472 8.11 -14.61 -7.39
C ALA A 472 8.05 -16.02 -7.99
N HIS A 473 8.11 -17.05 -7.15
CA HIS A 473 7.93 -18.43 -7.59
C HIS A 473 6.47 -18.70 -7.97
N ARG A 474 6.26 -19.47 -9.03
CA ARG A 474 4.93 -19.87 -9.53
C ARG A 474 4.56 -21.25 -9.03
N GLY A 475 3.29 -21.43 -8.68
CA GLY A 475 2.72 -22.75 -8.38
C GLY A 475 2.55 -23.60 -9.64
N VAL A 476 2.02 -24.80 -9.46
CA VAL A 476 1.89 -25.81 -10.52
C VAL A 476 0.43 -26.05 -10.96
N LEU A 477 -0.55 -25.42 -10.29
CA LEU A 477 -1.96 -25.58 -10.62
C LEU A 477 -2.42 -24.61 -11.71
N THR A 478 -2.11 -23.34 -11.53
CA THR A 478 -2.54 -22.24 -12.41
C THR A 478 -1.39 -21.32 -12.81
N GLY A 479 -0.18 -21.54 -12.26
CA GLY A 479 0.95 -20.63 -12.38
C GLY A 479 0.81 -19.38 -11.52
N ALA A 480 -0.13 -19.36 -10.60
CA ALA A 480 -0.28 -18.28 -9.62
C ALA A 480 0.92 -18.22 -8.67
N ARG A 481 1.14 -17.05 -8.06
CA ARG A 481 2.28 -16.83 -7.17
C ARG A 481 2.19 -17.74 -5.94
N LEU A 482 3.31 -18.39 -5.62
CA LEU A 482 3.48 -19.18 -4.41
C LEU A 482 3.51 -18.27 -3.18
N THR A 483 2.81 -18.69 -2.12
CA THR A 483 2.77 -18.00 -0.82
C THR A 483 2.63 -19.00 0.32
N ASP A 484 2.84 -18.54 1.55
CA ASP A 484 2.63 -19.29 2.79
C ASP A 484 3.43 -20.60 2.79
N VAL A 485 4.70 -20.48 2.44
CA VAL A 485 5.65 -21.60 2.36
C VAL A 485 6.96 -21.21 3.05
N ARG A 486 7.45 -22.09 3.93
CA ARG A 486 8.81 -22.03 4.45
C ARG A 486 9.71 -22.91 3.61
N VAL A 487 10.73 -22.31 3.02
CA VAL A 487 11.77 -22.99 2.25
C VAL A 487 12.92 -23.35 3.18
N GLN A 488 13.16 -24.62 3.39
CA GLN A 488 14.21 -25.11 4.27
C GLN A 488 15.33 -25.73 3.43
N LEU A 489 16.54 -25.17 3.50
CA LEU A 489 17.73 -25.75 2.88
C LEU A 489 18.21 -26.93 3.74
N LEU A 490 18.14 -28.13 3.20
CA LEU A 490 18.61 -29.35 3.86
C LEU A 490 20.06 -29.63 3.54
N HIS A 491 20.38 -29.72 2.25
CA HIS A 491 21.69 -30.06 1.72
C HIS A 491 22.06 -29.15 0.56
N GLY A 492 23.36 -28.93 0.38
CA GLY A 492 23.88 -28.24 -0.79
C GLY A 492 25.30 -28.68 -1.09
N ARG A 493 25.65 -28.74 -2.36
CA ARG A 493 26.96 -29.14 -2.78
C ARG A 493 27.54 -28.20 -3.83
N ALA A 494 28.80 -27.79 -3.57
CA ALA A 494 29.60 -26.96 -4.46
C ALA A 494 30.85 -27.73 -4.91
N HIS A 495 31.43 -27.35 -6.04
CA HIS A 495 32.71 -27.84 -6.51
C HIS A 495 33.74 -26.71 -6.52
N LEU A 496 34.90 -26.90 -5.89
CA LEU A 496 35.93 -25.88 -5.67
C LEU A 496 36.38 -25.11 -6.94
N LYS A 497 36.33 -25.75 -8.12
CA LYS A 497 36.80 -25.17 -9.38
C LYS A 497 35.68 -24.84 -10.38
N HIS A 498 34.46 -25.31 -10.14
CA HIS A 498 33.40 -25.29 -11.14
C HIS A 498 32.11 -24.68 -10.64
N THR A 499 32.04 -24.18 -9.41
CA THR A 499 30.85 -23.53 -8.89
C THR A 499 30.96 -22.02 -8.99
N GLU A 500 30.02 -21.43 -9.69
CA GLU A 500 29.81 -19.99 -9.77
C GLU A 500 28.47 -19.60 -9.14
N GLY A 501 28.27 -18.32 -8.82
CA GLY A 501 27.02 -17.85 -8.18
C GLY A 501 25.77 -18.15 -9.00
N GLY A 502 25.87 -18.07 -10.32
CA GLY A 502 24.77 -18.40 -11.24
C GLY A 502 24.31 -19.85 -11.20
N ASP A 503 25.19 -20.77 -10.80
CA ASP A 503 24.87 -22.21 -10.72
C ASP A 503 23.90 -22.48 -9.56
N PHE A 504 24.11 -21.81 -8.42
CA PHE A 504 23.18 -21.88 -7.30
C PHE A 504 21.84 -21.24 -7.61
N ARG A 505 21.79 -20.19 -8.43
CA ARG A 505 20.52 -19.65 -8.93
C ARG A 505 19.74 -20.70 -9.69
N GLN A 506 20.41 -21.37 -10.63
CA GLN A 506 19.78 -22.40 -11.47
C GLN A 506 19.33 -23.61 -10.65
N SER A 507 20.15 -24.10 -9.72
CA SER A 507 19.78 -25.24 -8.90
C SER A 507 18.71 -24.90 -7.85
N THR A 508 18.72 -23.70 -7.27
CA THR A 508 17.67 -23.26 -6.33
C THR A 508 16.30 -23.18 -6.99
N TYR A 509 16.21 -22.59 -8.19
CA TYR A 509 14.94 -22.50 -8.93
C TYR A 509 14.41 -23.88 -9.30
N ARG A 510 15.28 -24.78 -9.76
CA ARG A 510 14.91 -26.17 -10.08
C ARG A 510 14.48 -26.94 -8.83
N ALA A 511 15.16 -26.76 -7.70
CA ALA A 511 14.79 -27.43 -6.45
C ALA A 511 13.39 -27.00 -5.96
N ILE A 512 13.09 -25.69 -5.99
CA ILE A 512 11.76 -25.21 -5.63
C ILE A 512 10.71 -25.78 -6.60
N ARG A 513 10.96 -25.69 -7.91
CA ARG A 513 10.02 -26.18 -8.90
C ARG A 513 9.83 -27.70 -8.83
N ASN A 514 10.90 -28.45 -8.63
CA ASN A 514 10.86 -29.88 -8.42
C ASN A 514 10.06 -30.27 -7.18
N ALA A 515 10.25 -29.55 -6.05
CA ALA A 515 9.46 -29.79 -4.85
C ALA A 515 7.96 -29.58 -5.10
N LEU A 516 7.58 -28.51 -5.83
CA LEU A 516 6.19 -28.19 -6.14
C LEU A 516 5.54 -29.25 -7.04
N MET A 517 6.30 -29.88 -7.94
CA MET A 517 5.79 -31.00 -8.76
C MET A 517 5.38 -32.23 -7.94
N TYR A 518 5.98 -32.42 -6.74
CA TYR A 518 5.62 -33.48 -5.81
C TYR A 518 4.65 -33.04 -4.72
N ALA A 519 4.45 -31.73 -4.57
CA ALA A 519 3.66 -31.17 -3.47
C ALA A 519 2.15 -31.39 -3.69
N GLN A 520 1.43 -31.53 -2.60
CA GLN A 520 -0.01 -31.37 -2.57
C GLN A 520 -0.34 -29.87 -2.63
N SER A 521 -0.39 -29.32 -3.84
CA SER A 521 -0.63 -27.89 -4.06
C SER A 521 -2.09 -27.53 -3.79
N VAL A 522 -2.31 -26.33 -3.23
CA VAL A 522 -3.62 -25.76 -2.89
C VAL A 522 -3.76 -24.40 -3.56
N LEU A 523 -4.84 -24.22 -4.32
CA LEU A 523 -5.21 -22.93 -4.89
C LEU A 523 -5.89 -22.09 -3.82
N LEU A 524 -5.47 -20.83 -3.69
CA LEU A 524 -6.03 -19.86 -2.75
C LEU A 524 -6.78 -18.77 -3.52
N GLU A 525 -8.00 -18.46 -3.08
CA GLU A 525 -8.80 -17.35 -3.59
C GLU A 525 -8.80 -16.15 -2.63
N PRO A 526 -8.86 -14.92 -3.14
CA PRO A 526 -8.98 -13.73 -2.31
C PRO A 526 -10.39 -13.66 -1.71
N ILE A 527 -10.45 -13.48 -0.39
CA ILE A 527 -11.68 -13.23 0.36
C ILE A 527 -11.73 -11.73 0.64
N CYS A 528 -12.78 -11.07 0.19
CA CYS A 528 -13.01 -9.66 0.49
C CYS A 528 -13.90 -9.50 1.72
N ARG A 529 -13.55 -8.52 2.56
CA ARG A 529 -14.43 -7.96 3.58
C ARG A 529 -15.23 -6.85 2.93
N PHE A 530 -16.55 -6.95 2.96
CA PHE A 530 -17.43 -5.95 2.36
C PHE A 530 -18.29 -5.25 3.41
N ASN A 531 -18.77 -4.05 3.02
CA ASN A 531 -19.79 -3.29 3.72
C ASN A 531 -20.74 -2.73 2.69
N LEU A 532 -22.02 -3.06 2.80
CA LEU A 532 -23.10 -2.59 1.92
C LEU A 532 -24.02 -1.71 2.74
N ARG A 533 -24.47 -0.61 2.14
CA ARG A 533 -25.52 0.22 2.67
C ARG A 533 -26.63 0.30 1.63
N LEU A 534 -27.86 0.03 2.02
CA LEU A 534 -28.98 -0.07 1.09
C LEU A 534 -30.29 0.38 1.74
N PRO A 535 -31.31 0.78 0.95
CA PRO A 535 -32.67 0.98 1.42
C PRO A 535 -33.20 -0.30 2.05
N GLN A 536 -33.99 -0.18 3.14
CA GLN A 536 -34.54 -1.34 3.86
C GLN A 536 -35.45 -2.20 2.97
N GLU A 537 -36.11 -1.59 1.99
CA GLU A 537 -36.96 -2.29 1.01
C GLU A 537 -36.18 -3.28 0.12
N ASP A 538 -34.88 -3.00 -0.15
CA ASP A 538 -34.04 -3.84 -1.00
C ASP A 538 -33.31 -4.95 -0.23
N TYR A 539 -33.44 -5.00 1.11
CA TYR A 539 -32.76 -5.94 2.00
C TYR A 539 -32.93 -7.41 1.59
N GLY A 540 -34.17 -7.83 1.34
CA GLY A 540 -34.46 -9.24 1.02
C GLY A 540 -33.78 -9.72 -0.27
N ARG A 541 -33.74 -8.86 -1.30
CA ARG A 541 -33.09 -9.14 -2.57
C ARG A 541 -31.57 -9.27 -2.39
N VAL A 542 -30.96 -8.26 -1.77
CA VAL A 542 -29.51 -8.23 -1.54
C VAL A 542 -29.06 -9.38 -0.66
N MET A 543 -29.83 -9.74 0.37
CA MET A 543 -29.58 -10.93 1.19
C MET A 543 -29.62 -12.23 0.39
N GLY A 544 -30.58 -12.35 -0.54
CA GLY A 544 -30.65 -13.50 -1.45
C GLY A 544 -29.41 -13.61 -2.35
N ASP A 545 -28.92 -12.48 -2.86
CA ASP A 545 -27.72 -12.42 -3.68
C ASP A 545 -26.47 -12.81 -2.88
N LEU A 546 -26.26 -12.23 -1.70
CA LEU A 546 -25.14 -12.55 -0.82
C LEU A 546 -25.12 -14.02 -0.37
N ASN A 547 -26.30 -14.60 -0.11
CA ASN A 547 -26.40 -16.03 0.21
C ASN A 547 -26.01 -16.92 -0.99
N ARG A 548 -26.38 -16.54 -2.21
CA ARG A 548 -25.95 -17.25 -3.44
C ARG A 548 -24.43 -17.22 -3.63
N MET A 549 -23.80 -16.08 -3.31
CA MET A 549 -22.34 -15.94 -3.28
C MET A 549 -21.70 -16.64 -2.08
N GLN A 550 -22.49 -17.27 -1.22
CA GLN A 550 -22.04 -17.92 0.02
C GLN A 550 -21.23 -16.97 0.92
N ALA A 551 -21.65 -15.72 1.00
CA ALA A 551 -21.04 -14.74 1.87
C ALA A 551 -21.26 -15.12 3.36
N ARG A 552 -20.23 -14.92 4.16
CA ARG A 552 -20.33 -15.01 5.62
C ARG A 552 -20.73 -13.64 6.16
N LEU A 553 -21.96 -13.51 6.63
CA LEU A 553 -22.52 -12.24 7.06
C LEU A 553 -22.35 -12.02 8.56
N ASP A 554 -22.10 -10.78 8.94
CA ASP A 554 -22.27 -10.29 10.30
C ASP A 554 -23.75 -9.97 10.55
N PRO A 555 -24.18 -9.77 11.80
CA PRO A 555 -25.53 -9.31 12.10
C PRO A 555 -25.86 -8.01 11.36
N PRO A 556 -27.01 -7.93 10.66
CA PRO A 556 -27.39 -6.73 9.95
C PRO A 556 -27.71 -5.57 10.90
N GLU A 557 -27.31 -4.37 10.54
CA GLU A 557 -27.69 -3.16 11.25
C GLU A 557 -28.89 -2.51 10.55
N MET A 558 -30.07 -2.64 11.18
CA MET A 558 -31.29 -2.01 10.69
C MET A 558 -31.45 -0.61 11.27
N ARG A 559 -31.80 0.34 10.43
CA ARG A 559 -32.11 1.72 10.79
C ARG A 559 -33.38 2.15 10.08
N GLU A 560 -33.95 3.27 10.54
CA GLU A 560 -35.11 3.85 9.91
C GLU A 560 -34.83 4.13 8.43
N GLY A 561 -35.50 3.39 7.54
CA GLY A 561 -35.39 3.48 6.09
C GLY A 561 -34.11 2.92 5.44
N THR A 562 -33.09 2.47 6.20
CA THR A 562 -31.82 1.94 5.66
C THR A 562 -31.33 0.70 6.40
N CYS A 563 -30.56 -0.14 5.71
CA CYS A 563 -29.90 -1.32 6.26
C CYS A 563 -28.41 -1.28 5.92
N ALA A 564 -27.57 -1.67 6.88
CA ALA A 564 -26.16 -1.94 6.64
C ALA A 564 -25.88 -3.44 6.80
N LEU A 565 -25.22 -4.02 5.78
CA LEU A 565 -24.79 -5.41 5.75
C LEU A 565 -23.27 -5.45 5.64
N SER A 566 -22.63 -6.19 6.51
CA SER A 566 -21.19 -6.45 6.44
C SER A 566 -20.89 -7.94 6.48
N GLY A 567 -19.72 -8.32 5.96
CA GLY A 567 -19.37 -9.73 5.93
C GLY A 567 -18.11 -9.99 5.09
N GLU A 568 -17.86 -11.27 4.83
CA GLU A 568 -16.80 -11.75 3.97
C GLU A 568 -17.37 -12.57 2.82
N ALA A 569 -16.82 -12.41 1.62
CA ALA A 569 -17.21 -13.19 0.45
C ALA A 569 -15.99 -13.51 -0.43
N PRO A 570 -16.02 -14.59 -1.23
CA PRO A 570 -15.06 -14.81 -2.29
C PRO A 570 -15.09 -13.65 -3.28
N PHE A 571 -13.93 -13.06 -3.54
CA PHE A 571 -13.86 -11.87 -4.39
C PHE A 571 -14.24 -12.18 -5.85
N ALA A 572 -14.02 -13.40 -6.32
CA ALA A 572 -14.40 -13.84 -7.66
C ALA A 572 -15.91 -13.66 -7.91
N GLU A 573 -16.74 -14.03 -6.95
CA GLU A 573 -18.19 -13.88 -7.02
C GLU A 573 -18.62 -12.43 -6.77
N PHE A 574 -17.94 -11.75 -5.87
CA PHE A 574 -18.30 -10.42 -5.41
C PHE A 574 -17.91 -9.32 -6.41
N SER A 575 -16.81 -9.47 -7.16
CA SER A 575 -16.29 -8.45 -8.07
C SER A 575 -17.27 -8.06 -9.18
N GLY A 576 -18.06 -9.02 -9.68
CA GLY A 576 -19.11 -8.77 -10.69
C GLY A 576 -20.41 -8.18 -10.13
N TYR A 577 -20.61 -8.24 -8.81
CA TYR A 577 -21.88 -7.90 -8.18
C TYR A 577 -22.13 -6.37 -8.08
N ILE A 578 -21.11 -5.54 -8.26
CA ILE A 578 -21.23 -4.07 -8.13
C ILE A 578 -22.37 -3.52 -9.03
N SER A 579 -22.39 -3.92 -10.28
CA SER A 579 -23.40 -3.48 -11.24
C SER A 579 -24.82 -3.95 -10.85
N ASP A 580 -24.94 -5.20 -10.42
CA ASP A 580 -26.21 -5.81 -10.02
C ASP A 580 -26.74 -5.18 -8.73
N PHE A 581 -25.84 -4.90 -7.78
CA PHE A 581 -26.17 -4.21 -6.55
C PHE A 581 -26.66 -2.76 -6.80
N MET A 582 -25.98 -2.00 -7.66
CA MET A 582 -26.39 -0.65 -8.01
C MET A 582 -27.74 -0.66 -8.74
N ALA A 583 -27.96 -1.63 -9.61
CA ALA A 583 -29.27 -1.81 -10.26
C ALA A 583 -30.36 -2.22 -9.25
N ALA A 584 -30.05 -3.14 -8.34
CA ALA A 584 -30.96 -3.62 -7.30
C ALA A 584 -31.42 -2.52 -6.34
N THR A 585 -30.54 -1.57 -6.03
CA THR A 585 -30.79 -0.45 -5.12
C THR A 585 -31.17 0.85 -5.84
N HIS A 586 -31.42 0.79 -7.16
CA HIS A 586 -31.74 1.96 -8.00
C HIS A 586 -30.72 3.10 -7.84
N GLY A 587 -29.44 2.78 -7.68
CA GLY A 587 -28.37 3.73 -7.47
C GLY A 587 -28.29 4.34 -6.05
N ARG A 588 -29.20 3.96 -5.14
CA ARG A 588 -29.25 4.48 -3.75
C ARG A 588 -28.35 3.70 -2.79
N GLY A 589 -27.86 2.53 -3.22
CA GLY A 589 -26.95 1.69 -2.44
C GLY A 589 -25.52 2.19 -2.48
N ALA A 590 -24.77 1.89 -1.43
CA ALA A 590 -23.31 2.06 -1.39
C ALA A 590 -22.64 0.72 -1.09
N MET A 591 -21.65 0.36 -1.89
CA MET A 591 -20.90 -0.89 -1.74
C MET A 591 -19.41 -0.60 -1.58
N ARG A 592 -18.78 -1.35 -0.71
CA ARG A 592 -17.32 -1.29 -0.47
C ARG A 592 -16.77 -2.62 -0.09
N TYR A 593 -15.52 -2.82 -0.47
CA TYR A 593 -14.79 -4.04 -0.14
C TYR A 593 -13.30 -3.77 -0.03
N ARG A 594 -12.60 -4.65 0.67
CA ARG A 594 -11.14 -4.72 0.75
C ARG A 594 -10.70 -6.17 0.87
N LEU A 595 -9.47 -6.46 0.50
CA LEU A 595 -8.90 -7.77 0.78
C LEU A 595 -8.90 -8.02 2.30
N ALA A 596 -9.45 -9.14 2.74
CA ALA A 596 -9.40 -9.59 4.12
C ALA A 596 -8.28 -10.60 4.31
N ARG A 597 -8.24 -11.62 3.46
CA ARG A 597 -7.26 -12.71 3.47
C ARG A 597 -7.36 -13.52 2.19
N TYR A 598 -6.43 -14.45 2.03
CA TYR A 598 -6.57 -15.55 1.08
C TYR A 598 -7.05 -16.81 1.82
N ALA A 599 -7.83 -17.65 1.14
CA ALA A 599 -8.35 -18.90 1.68
C ALA A 599 -8.39 -19.98 0.57
N PRO A 600 -8.42 -21.28 0.91
CA PRO A 600 -8.54 -22.33 -0.09
C PRO A 600 -9.72 -22.08 -1.03
N CYS A 601 -9.44 -22.14 -2.33
CA CYS A 601 -10.42 -21.84 -3.37
C CYS A 601 -11.53 -22.89 -3.37
N ARG A 602 -12.78 -22.43 -3.32
CA ARG A 602 -13.96 -23.30 -3.25
C ARG A 602 -14.20 -24.08 -4.53
N ASP A 603 -14.05 -23.40 -5.67
CA ASP A 603 -14.19 -24.01 -7.00
C ASP A 603 -12.83 -24.12 -7.71
N ALA A 604 -11.84 -24.68 -6.99
CA ALA A 604 -10.49 -24.83 -7.51
C ALA A 604 -10.45 -25.61 -8.82
N ALA A 605 -11.30 -26.64 -8.96
CA ALA A 605 -11.33 -27.48 -10.18
C ALA A 605 -11.66 -26.68 -11.44
N SER A 606 -12.71 -25.84 -11.39
CA SER A 606 -13.10 -25.00 -12.53
C SER A 606 -12.04 -23.94 -12.84
N VAL A 607 -11.46 -23.30 -11.80
CA VAL A 607 -10.42 -22.29 -11.98
C VAL A 607 -9.17 -22.89 -12.60
N ILE A 608 -8.71 -24.05 -12.12
CA ILE A 608 -7.56 -24.78 -12.67
C ILE A 608 -7.80 -25.17 -14.13
N ALA A 609 -8.99 -25.73 -14.42
CA ALA A 609 -9.35 -26.10 -15.79
C ALA A 609 -9.36 -24.89 -16.73
N ALA A 610 -9.90 -23.76 -16.29
CA ALA A 610 -9.96 -22.51 -17.07
C ALA A 610 -8.59 -21.86 -17.27
N ALA A 611 -7.64 -22.08 -16.38
CA ALA A 611 -6.30 -21.53 -16.48
C ALA A 611 -5.48 -22.12 -17.61
N HIS A 612 -5.78 -23.37 -18.03
CA HIS A 612 -5.04 -24.11 -19.06
C HIS A 612 -3.51 -24.07 -18.84
N TYR A 613 -3.07 -24.01 -17.59
CA TYR A 613 -1.67 -23.88 -17.26
C TYR A 613 -0.92 -25.21 -17.40
N ASN A 614 0.23 -25.16 -18.08
CA ASN A 614 1.13 -26.31 -18.20
C ASN A 614 2.40 -26.08 -17.36
N PRO A 615 2.55 -26.75 -16.21
CA PRO A 615 3.70 -26.54 -15.34
C PRO A 615 5.04 -26.98 -15.93
N LEU A 616 5.04 -27.81 -16.98
CA LEU A 616 6.25 -28.25 -17.66
C LEU A 616 6.75 -27.27 -18.74
N ALA A 617 5.85 -26.40 -19.22
CA ALA A 617 6.18 -25.43 -20.27
C ALA A 617 6.65 -24.06 -19.73
N ASP A 618 6.65 -23.87 -18.43
CA ASP A 618 7.04 -22.63 -17.75
C ASP A 618 8.43 -22.79 -17.06
N ASP A 619 8.54 -22.53 -15.76
CA ASP A 619 9.77 -22.75 -15.01
C ASP A 619 10.16 -24.24 -15.04
N THR A 620 11.34 -24.57 -15.56
CA THR A 620 11.72 -25.99 -15.71
C THR A 620 11.93 -26.69 -14.37
N PRO A 621 11.25 -27.81 -14.11
CA PRO A 621 11.50 -28.67 -12.96
C PRO A 621 12.64 -29.67 -13.20
N ASP A 622 13.12 -29.78 -14.42
CA ASP A 622 14.17 -30.72 -14.83
C ASP A 622 15.55 -30.22 -14.38
N SER A 623 16.49 -31.12 -14.23
CA SER A 623 17.86 -30.81 -13.82
C SER A 623 18.87 -31.19 -14.89
N VAL A 624 20.06 -30.55 -14.84
CA VAL A 624 21.14 -30.80 -15.80
C VAL A 624 22.26 -31.48 -15.07
N PHE A 625 22.61 -32.69 -15.54
CA PHE A 625 23.72 -33.51 -15.05
C PHE A 625 24.82 -33.61 -16.12
N CYS A 626 26.02 -34.02 -15.73
CA CYS A 626 27.13 -34.21 -16.65
C CYS A 626 27.61 -35.65 -16.65
N ALA A 627 27.78 -36.22 -17.81
CA ALA A 627 28.45 -37.51 -17.97
C ALA A 627 29.44 -37.43 -19.14
N HIS A 628 30.64 -37.94 -18.94
CA HIS A 628 31.71 -37.98 -19.97
C HIS A 628 31.99 -36.57 -20.59
N GLY A 629 31.85 -35.50 -19.81
CA GLY A 629 32.06 -34.13 -20.29
C GLY A 629 30.92 -33.51 -21.11
N ALA A 630 29.76 -34.15 -21.18
CA ALA A 630 28.58 -33.63 -21.84
C ALA A 630 27.42 -33.43 -20.83
N GLY A 631 26.81 -32.26 -20.82
CA GLY A 631 25.61 -32.02 -20.04
C GLY A 631 24.38 -32.71 -20.67
N TYR A 632 23.54 -33.33 -19.84
CA TYR A 632 22.26 -33.91 -20.27
C TYR A 632 21.14 -33.57 -19.28
N THR A 633 19.93 -33.44 -19.80
CA THR A 633 18.77 -33.11 -18.97
C THR A 633 18.14 -34.38 -18.42
N VAL A 634 17.88 -34.36 -17.09
CA VAL A 634 17.13 -35.40 -16.39
C VAL A 634 15.75 -34.87 -16.07
N PRO A 635 14.66 -35.57 -16.51
CA PRO A 635 13.28 -35.18 -16.20
C PRO A 635 13.04 -35.12 -14.69
N TRP A 636 12.16 -34.20 -14.27
CA TRP A 636 11.90 -33.86 -12.88
C TRP A 636 11.58 -35.06 -11.97
N ASP A 637 10.84 -36.06 -12.50
CA ASP A 637 10.45 -37.27 -11.78
C ASP A 637 11.61 -38.25 -11.55
N GLN A 638 12.74 -38.08 -12.25
CA GLN A 638 13.95 -38.88 -12.13
C GLN A 638 15.09 -38.17 -11.40
N VAL A 639 15.01 -36.85 -11.21
CA VAL A 639 16.08 -36.04 -10.58
C VAL A 639 16.50 -36.59 -9.23
N ARG A 640 15.54 -37.02 -8.39
CA ARG A 640 15.82 -37.55 -7.05
C ARG A 640 16.70 -38.80 -7.09
N ALA A 641 16.52 -39.67 -8.09
CA ALA A 641 17.32 -40.88 -8.24
C ALA A 641 18.74 -40.60 -8.73
N HIS A 642 19.01 -39.43 -9.30
CA HIS A 642 20.31 -38.99 -9.81
C HIS A 642 21.03 -38.03 -8.85
N ALA A 643 20.41 -37.65 -7.73
CA ALA A 643 21.00 -36.71 -6.78
C ALA A 643 22.37 -37.21 -6.26
N HIS A 644 23.35 -36.30 -6.21
CA HIS A 644 24.70 -36.63 -5.73
C HIS A 644 24.79 -36.58 -4.20
N THR A 645 23.85 -35.92 -3.53
CA THR A 645 23.75 -35.86 -2.07
C THR A 645 22.63 -36.81 -1.60
N PRO A 646 22.81 -37.57 -0.52
CA PRO A 646 21.76 -38.45 0.02
C PRO A 646 20.47 -37.71 0.28
N LEU A 647 19.35 -38.35 -0.05
CA LEU A 647 18.02 -37.76 0.20
C LEU A 647 17.55 -38.12 1.60
N GLU A 648 17.22 -37.12 2.42
CA GLU A 648 16.41 -37.32 3.61
C GLU A 648 14.92 -37.34 3.21
N ILE A 649 14.43 -38.49 2.78
CA ILE A 649 13.00 -38.70 2.55
C ILE A 649 12.33 -38.86 3.92
N PRO A 650 11.31 -38.03 4.26
CA PRO A 650 10.61 -38.12 5.53
C PRO A 650 9.82 -39.42 5.68
#